data_75c23e9ad2e9ad1264b7e83983dc219f
#
_entry.id   75c23e9ad2e9ad1264b7e83983dc219f
#
_cell.length_a   1.000
_cell.length_b   1.000
_cell.length_c   1.000
_cell.angle_alpha   90.00
_cell.angle_beta   90.00
_cell.angle_gamma   90.00
#
_symmetry.space_group_name_H-M   'P 1'
#
loop_
_entity.id
_entity.type
_entity.pdbx_description
1 polymer ?
#
loop_
_entity_poly.entity_id
_entity_poly.type
_entity_poly.pdbx_seq_one_letter_code
_entity_poly.pdbx_strand_id
1 'polypeptide(L)'
;VKKIYFPVALLILLSGTCLNAQKTDLTGYRIFINPGHGGYDSDDRHMLATDFWESEGNLVKGLYLRDLLRNMKADVYMSRTTNNTDDDLPLSAISKMANDLNVHFFLSIHSNGFDGKQNQPLMLFRGYDNQPVYPESKVMAQIIWQKVFEKGNCWTSSNVWVKGDWSFYPEWGTQGLGVLRGLTMPGVLSEGSFHDYVPEGWRLRNTDFLHHEAWAFLRAFLEYQNVAPLQHGVIAGVIRDPLISPAWYFKPGTRDEAMPLNGAKVTLDPGNRVYNVDNLNNGFFLFDSVSPGVYKLYFEGVKDYLKDTLTVTAVANQSVLADINLQFDTAMVPLLEGISPELTDSIPFNQEFTFTFDLPMDRDSVQKALKFLPSTDIVCSWDEKSRVLKVRPAVSFQSKTDYIIRMGTTACSRWKVPLAAASEYSFVTKNRSALKLEDNYPLTAATGVTLYPQVRLWFDAPLNQSTSQAGIRLLDDQGQPLPKVSEEWHEADGRGGYFFELSQPLALNRQYRVSVSSSVTDITGLSTGQTAEMPFTSRTKSYETGTTVESYDNISDFWDPDASGSTVGTDNPLTTFIASPERKRSGSNAGRLDYVFTGADGGVCRVFDTRKPSIGSSASNLFGIWVFGDMSMNLLEYWFYSSGSTNHIVYVDTLDWAGWDLKTIPFSSIGGSGDRLYHSVVIRQTQVGAKKGT
;
A
#
# COMPACT_ATOMS: atom_id res chain seq x y z
N VAL A 1 -87.13 3.68 -13.30
CA VAL A 1 -85.89 3.48 -14.02
C VAL A 1 -85.36 2.09 -13.70
N LYS A 2 -85.53 1.13 -14.64
CA LYS A 2 -85.09 -0.27 -14.52
C LYS A 2 -83.57 -0.32 -14.81
N LYS A 3 -82.78 -0.83 -13.85
CA LYS A 3 -81.34 -1.19 -14.07
C LYS A 3 -81.24 -2.55 -14.73
N ILE A 4 -80.68 -2.60 -15.93
CA ILE A 4 -80.38 -3.83 -16.66
C ILE A 4 -78.91 -4.18 -16.29
N TYR A 5 -78.75 -5.40 -15.67
CA TYR A 5 -77.41 -5.97 -15.46
C TYR A 5 -77.05 -6.87 -16.64
N PHE A 6 -75.91 -6.55 -17.31
CA PHE A 6 -75.27 -7.47 -18.25
C PHE A 6 -74.25 -8.30 -17.50
N PRO A 7 -74.24 -9.62 -17.62
CA PRO A 7 -73.15 -10.44 -17.13
C PRO A 7 -71.95 -10.34 -18.05
N VAL A 8 -70.80 -9.83 -17.54
CA VAL A 8 -69.49 -9.92 -18.20
C VAL A 8 -68.98 -11.33 -17.98
N ALA A 9 -68.97 -12.14 -19.01
CA ALA A 9 -68.24 -13.41 -18.99
C ALA A 9 -66.76 -13.16 -19.07
N LEU A 10 -66.03 -13.41 -17.96
CA LEU A 10 -64.57 -13.34 -17.88
C LEU A 10 -64.00 -14.58 -18.57
N LEU A 11 -63.49 -14.42 -19.77
CA LEU A 11 -62.73 -15.45 -20.51
C LEU A 11 -61.32 -15.51 -19.90
N ILE A 12 -61.06 -16.46 -18.99
CA ILE A 12 -59.70 -16.74 -18.51
C ILE A 12 -58.98 -17.48 -19.62
N LEU A 13 -58.14 -16.74 -20.34
CA LEU A 13 -57.11 -17.31 -21.22
C LEU A 13 -56.02 -17.90 -20.32
N LEU A 14 -56.05 -19.20 -20.05
CA LEU A 14 -54.94 -19.98 -19.55
C LEU A 14 -53.83 -19.98 -20.59
N SER A 15 -52.96 -18.96 -20.59
CA SER A 15 -51.63 -19.05 -21.22
C SER A 15 -50.86 -20.11 -20.44
N GLY A 16 -50.74 -21.29 -21.01
CA GLY A 16 -49.87 -22.35 -20.49
C GLY A 16 -48.43 -21.85 -20.56
N THR A 17 -47.96 -21.23 -19.49
CA THR A 17 -46.54 -21.17 -19.25
C THR A 17 -46.09 -22.63 -19.04
N CYS A 18 -45.32 -23.16 -19.99
CA CYS A 18 -44.51 -24.33 -19.72
C CYS A 18 -43.60 -23.99 -18.55
N LEU A 19 -44.00 -24.35 -17.35
CA LEU A 19 -43.14 -24.42 -16.19
C LEU A 19 -42.09 -25.47 -16.53
N ASN A 20 -40.93 -25.06 -17.07
CA ASN A 20 -39.79 -25.93 -17.13
C ASN A 20 -39.53 -26.42 -15.72
N ALA A 21 -39.64 -27.74 -15.48
CA ALA A 21 -39.40 -28.34 -14.19
C ALA A 21 -38.00 -27.88 -13.72
N GLN A 22 -37.94 -27.34 -12.50
CA GLN A 22 -36.70 -26.90 -11.88
C GLN A 22 -35.76 -28.09 -11.73
N LYS A 23 -34.51 -27.92 -12.19
CA LYS A 23 -33.47 -28.95 -12.09
C LYS A 23 -33.10 -29.18 -10.64
N THR A 24 -32.67 -30.38 -10.30
CA THR A 24 -32.18 -30.72 -8.95
C THR A 24 -30.70 -30.51 -8.80
N ASP A 25 -29.97 -30.56 -9.88
CA ASP A 25 -28.49 -30.43 -9.93
C ASP A 25 -28.00 -29.97 -11.32
N LEU A 26 -26.68 -29.96 -11.50
CA LEU A 26 -25.99 -29.53 -12.72
C LEU A 26 -25.53 -30.72 -13.59
N THR A 27 -26.14 -31.90 -13.47
CA THR A 27 -25.79 -33.09 -14.28
C THR A 27 -25.75 -32.75 -15.76
N GLY A 28 -24.63 -33.08 -16.44
CA GLY A 28 -24.40 -32.83 -17.84
C GLY A 28 -24.01 -31.39 -18.20
N TYR A 29 -23.87 -30.50 -17.24
CA TYR A 29 -23.36 -29.15 -17.46
C TYR A 29 -21.86 -29.09 -17.27
N ARG A 30 -21.14 -28.73 -18.35
CA ARG A 30 -19.68 -28.64 -18.39
C ARG A 30 -19.22 -27.22 -18.20
N ILE A 31 -18.32 -27.00 -17.23
CA ILE A 31 -17.81 -25.68 -16.85
C ILE A 31 -16.29 -25.70 -16.91
N PHE A 32 -15.70 -24.67 -17.47
CA PHE A 32 -14.26 -24.42 -17.40
C PHE A 32 -13.99 -23.25 -16.48
N ILE A 33 -13.18 -23.47 -15.44
CA ILE A 33 -12.73 -22.44 -14.51
C ILE A 33 -11.28 -22.09 -14.83
N ASN A 34 -11.01 -20.83 -15.06
CA ASN A 34 -9.67 -20.29 -15.20
C ASN A 34 -9.35 -19.40 -13.99
N PRO A 35 -8.63 -19.90 -12.96
CA PRO A 35 -8.01 -19.03 -11.98
C PRO A 35 -6.93 -18.19 -12.68
N GLY A 36 -7.15 -16.89 -12.78
CA GLY A 36 -6.23 -15.99 -13.49
C GLY A 36 -4.83 -15.99 -12.92
N HIS A 37 -3.85 -15.66 -13.74
CA HIS A 37 -2.43 -15.64 -13.41
C HIS A 37 -1.85 -17.03 -13.00
N GLY A 38 -0.58 -17.06 -12.58
CA GLY A 38 0.08 -18.25 -12.06
C GLY A 38 1.49 -17.94 -11.60
N GLY A 39 1.84 -18.38 -10.38
CA GLY A 39 3.16 -18.16 -9.79
C GLY A 39 3.27 -16.92 -8.91
N TYR A 40 4.52 -16.56 -8.61
CA TYR A 40 4.91 -15.48 -7.69
C TYR A 40 6.05 -14.63 -8.28
N ASP A 41 6.04 -14.40 -9.59
CA ASP A 41 7.16 -13.83 -10.34
C ASP A 41 6.90 -12.45 -10.95
N SER A 42 5.70 -11.88 -10.73
CA SER A 42 5.32 -10.57 -11.27
C SER A 42 4.89 -9.62 -10.17
N ASP A 43 5.49 -8.42 -10.13
CA ASP A 43 5.14 -7.38 -9.18
C ASP A 43 3.67 -6.92 -9.30
N ASP A 44 3.11 -6.96 -10.51
CA ASP A 44 1.72 -6.58 -10.77
C ASP A 44 0.69 -7.50 -10.10
N ARG A 45 1.12 -8.67 -9.61
CA ARG A 45 0.29 -9.68 -8.94
C ARG A 45 0.48 -9.75 -7.44
N HIS A 46 1.50 -9.06 -6.92
CA HIS A 46 1.81 -9.01 -5.49
C HIS A 46 1.47 -7.63 -4.91
N MET A 47 0.60 -7.62 -3.92
CA MET A 47 0.28 -6.42 -3.15
C MET A 47 1.12 -6.37 -1.88
N LEU A 48 2.25 -5.68 -1.93
CA LEU A 48 3.21 -5.58 -0.83
C LEU A 48 2.58 -5.05 0.48
N ALA A 49 1.68 -4.08 0.38
CA ALA A 49 1.03 -3.49 1.56
C ALA A 49 0.21 -4.50 2.38
N THR A 50 -0.30 -5.55 1.75
CA THR A 50 -1.14 -6.57 2.36
C THR A 50 -0.53 -7.95 2.29
N ASP A 51 0.58 -8.12 1.57
CA ASP A 51 1.19 -9.41 1.27
C ASP A 51 0.21 -10.40 0.62
N PHE A 52 -0.59 -9.90 -0.31
CA PHE A 52 -1.55 -10.69 -1.07
C PHE A 52 -1.05 -10.94 -2.50
N TRP A 53 -1.18 -12.18 -2.95
CA TRP A 53 -0.93 -12.57 -4.33
C TRP A 53 -2.26 -12.86 -5.05
N GLU A 54 -2.53 -12.14 -6.14
CA GLU A 54 -3.75 -12.35 -6.92
C GLU A 54 -3.84 -13.78 -7.45
N SER A 55 -2.73 -14.30 -7.98
CA SER A 55 -2.64 -15.68 -8.51
C SER A 55 -3.05 -16.73 -7.47
N GLU A 56 -2.63 -16.57 -6.21
CA GLU A 56 -2.98 -17.48 -5.12
C GLU A 56 -4.45 -17.35 -4.74
N GLY A 57 -4.94 -16.13 -4.55
CA GLY A 57 -6.35 -15.88 -4.21
C GLY A 57 -7.31 -16.42 -5.28
N ASN A 58 -7.00 -16.21 -6.56
CA ASN A 58 -7.81 -16.74 -7.66
C ASN A 58 -7.82 -18.27 -7.69
N LEU A 59 -6.67 -18.91 -7.39
CA LEU A 59 -6.59 -20.37 -7.31
C LEU A 59 -7.46 -20.92 -6.17
N VAL A 60 -7.39 -20.33 -4.98
CA VAL A 60 -8.20 -20.75 -3.81
C VAL A 60 -9.69 -20.66 -4.12
N LYS A 61 -10.15 -19.54 -4.70
CA LYS A 61 -11.54 -19.38 -5.18
C LYS A 61 -11.93 -20.45 -6.19
N GLY A 62 -11.05 -20.68 -7.19
CA GLY A 62 -11.31 -21.64 -8.27
C GLY A 62 -11.38 -23.08 -7.79
N LEU A 63 -10.49 -23.51 -6.92
CA LEU A 63 -10.49 -24.86 -6.36
C LEU A 63 -11.73 -25.14 -5.51
N TYR A 64 -12.11 -24.19 -4.66
CA TYR A 64 -13.31 -24.33 -3.83
C TYR A 64 -14.58 -24.33 -4.68
N LEU A 65 -14.67 -23.44 -5.69
CA LEU A 65 -15.80 -23.45 -6.64
C LEU A 65 -15.89 -24.75 -7.42
N ARG A 66 -14.77 -25.30 -7.88
CA ARG A 66 -14.72 -26.60 -8.54
C ARG A 66 -15.39 -27.69 -7.69
N ASP A 67 -15.03 -27.74 -6.41
CA ASP A 67 -15.54 -28.77 -5.50
C ASP A 67 -17.04 -28.56 -5.20
N LEU A 68 -17.47 -27.32 -5.03
CA LEU A 68 -18.90 -26.97 -4.87
C LEU A 68 -19.73 -27.38 -6.10
N LEU A 69 -19.24 -27.08 -7.32
CA LEU A 69 -19.94 -27.42 -8.57
C LEU A 69 -19.98 -28.95 -8.81
N ARG A 70 -18.88 -29.64 -8.49
CA ARG A 70 -18.84 -31.11 -8.56
C ARG A 70 -19.81 -31.77 -7.59
N ASN A 71 -19.99 -31.22 -6.39
CA ASN A 71 -21.01 -31.67 -5.44
C ASN A 71 -22.44 -31.49 -5.99
N MET A 72 -22.61 -30.50 -6.90
CA MET A 72 -23.83 -30.31 -7.68
C MET A 72 -23.84 -31.10 -9.00
N LYS A 73 -22.93 -32.07 -9.17
CA LYS A 73 -22.78 -32.98 -10.33
C LYS A 73 -22.47 -32.31 -11.65
N ALA A 74 -21.85 -31.13 -11.64
CA ALA A 74 -21.30 -30.54 -12.86
C ALA A 74 -19.98 -31.22 -13.25
N ASP A 75 -19.69 -31.26 -14.55
CA ASP A 75 -18.40 -31.63 -15.09
C ASP A 75 -17.50 -30.38 -15.08
N VAL A 76 -16.49 -30.34 -14.20
CA VAL A 76 -15.66 -29.14 -13.99
C VAL A 76 -14.22 -29.41 -14.39
N TYR A 77 -13.72 -28.54 -15.26
CA TYR A 77 -12.35 -28.50 -15.77
C TYR A 77 -11.69 -27.18 -15.32
N MET A 78 -10.34 -27.19 -15.22
CA MET A 78 -9.59 -26.02 -14.80
C MET A 78 -8.36 -25.81 -15.68
N SER A 79 -7.95 -24.55 -15.86
CA SER A 79 -6.68 -24.23 -16.55
C SER A 79 -5.46 -24.64 -15.72
N ARG A 80 -5.56 -24.51 -14.39
CA ARG A 80 -4.51 -24.87 -13.43
C ARG A 80 -5.10 -25.31 -12.10
N THR A 81 -4.32 -26.08 -11.33
CA THR A 81 -4.68 -26.56 -9.98
C THR A 81 -3.55 -26.34 -8.96
N THR A 82 -2.46 -25.73 -9.39
CA THR A 82 -1.28 -25.35 -8.61
C THR A 82 -0.97 -23.86 -8.86
N ASN A 83 -0.03 -23.28 -8.11
CA ASN A 83 0.39 -21.89 -8.26
C ASN A 83 1.91 -21.81 -8.49
N ASN A 84 2.34 -22.29 -9.65
CA ASN A 84 3.74 -22.17 -10.08
C ASN A 84 3.83 -21.20 -11.26
N THR A 85 5.01 -20.70 -11.56
CA THR A 85 5.24 -19.82 -12.73
C THR A 85 4.83 -20.48 -14.04
N ASP A 86 5.05 -21.78 -14.18
CA ASP A 86 4.65 -22.56 -15.37
C ASP A 86 3.12 -22.69 -15.52
N ASP A 87 2.34 -22.37 -14.48
CA ASP A 87 0.88 -22.37 -14.54
C ASP A 87 0.32 -21.08 -15.18
N ASP A 88 1.16 -20.06 -15.41
CA ASP A 88 0.77 -18.84 -16.14
C ASP A 88 0.77 -19.10 -17.65
N LEU A 89 -0.25 -19.82 -18.10
CA LEU A 89 -0.38 -20.26 -19.46
C LEU A 89 -0.69 -19.09 -20.42
N PRO A 90 -0.22 -19.16 -21.68
CA PRO A 90 -0.66 -18.21 -22.71
C PRO A 90 -2.19 -18.15 -22.82
N LEU A 91 -2.78 -16.97 -22.88
CA LEU A 91 -4.24 -16.78 -22.90
C LEU A 91 -4.94 -17.55 -24.03
N SER A 92 -4.27 -17.69 -25.19
CA SER A 92 -4.77 -18.52 -26.31
C SER A 92 -4.75 -20.02 -26.00
N ALA A 93 -3.83 -20.49 -25.17
CA ALA A 93 -3.81 -21.91 -24.74
C ALA A 93 -4.99 -22.17 -23.80
N ILE A 94 -5.27 -21.25 -22.86
CA ILE A 94 -6.39 -21.37 -21.93
C ILE A 94 -7.73 -21.45 -22.69
N SER A 95 -7.99 -20.51 -23.61
CA SER A 95 -9.23 -20.54 -24.42
C SER A 95 -9.31 -21.80 -25.30
N LYS A 96 -8.18 -22.27 -25.85
CA LYS A 96 -8.13 -23.53 -26.61
C LYS A 96 -8.48 -24.74 -25.75
N MET A 97 -7.97 -24.84 -24.52
CA MET A 97 -8.33 -25.92 -23.60
C MET A 97 -9.83 -26.01 -23.38
N ALA A 98 -10.48 -24.86 -23.11
CA ALA A 98 -11.93 -24.79 -22.92
C ALA A 98 -12.70 -25.23 -24.20
N ASN A 99 -12.24 -24.77 -25.37
CA ASN A 99 -12.84 -25.11 -26.67
C ASN A 99 -12.73 -26.62 -26.98
N ASP A 100 -11.55 -27.23 -26.77
CA ASP A 100 -11.30 -28.65 -27.04
C ASP A 100 -12.17 -29.56 -26.15
N LEU A 101 -12.51 -29.10 -24.94
CA LEU A 101 -13.39 -29.80 -24.01
C LEU A 101 -14.88 -29.56 -24.29
N ASN A 102 -15.23 -28.71 -25.25
CA ASN A 102 -16.60 -28.34 -25.60
C ASN A 102 -17.43 -28.01 -24.35
N VAL A 103 -16.91 -27.17 -23.45
CA VAL A 103 -17.63 -26.77 -22.25
C VAL A 103 -18.80 -25.87 -22.59
N HIS A 104 -19.79 -25.80 -21.70
CA HIS A 104 -20.98 -24.95 -21.88
C HIS A 104 -20.76 -23.52 -21.40
N PHE A 105 -19.82 -23.32 -20.47
CA PHE A 105 -19.50 -22.01 -19.93
C PHE A 105 -18.05 -21.92 -19.49
N PHE A 106 -17.46 -20.75 -19.69
CA PHE A 106 -16.10 -20.40 -19.26
C PHE A 106 -16.17 -19.30 -18.21
N LEU A 107 -15.51 -19.50 -17.06
CA LEU A 107 -15.37 -18.49 -16.00
C LEU A 107 -13.89 -18.24 -15.72
N SER A 108 -13.43 -17.01 -15.97
CA SER A 108 -12.11 -16.54 -15.51
C SER A 108 -12.28 -15.78 -14.20
N ILE A 109 -11.49 -16.14 -13.19
CA ILE A 109 -11.59 -15.57 -11.84
C ILE A 109 -10.37 -14.69 -11.61
N HIS A 110 -10.59 -13.42 -11.33
CA HIS A 110 -9.60 -12.40 -11.05
C HIS A 110 -10.01 -11.51 -9.86
N SER A 111 -9.10 -10.67 -9.43
CA SER A 111 -9.35 -9.49 -8.62
C SER A 111 -8.64 -8.30 -9.25
N ASN A 112 -9.33 -7.16 -9.30
CA ASN A 112 -8.90 -5.96 -10.03
C ASN A 112 -7.83 -5.17 -9.27
N GLY A 113 -7.11 -4.32 -9.99
CA GLY A 113 -6.24 -3.29 -9.45
C GLY A 113 -6.38 -2.00 -10.25
N PHE A 114 -6.33 -0.83 -9.59
CA PHE A 114 -6.40 0.46 -10.27
C PHE A 114 -5.66 1.57 -9.52
N ASP A 115 -6.30 2.26 -8.57
CA ASP A 115 -5.78 3.44 -7.89
C ASP A 115 -5.72 3.28 -6.36
N GLY A 116 -5.91 2.07 -5.84
CA GLY A 116 -5.95 1.78 -4.42
C GLY A 116 -7.18 2.32 -3.67
N LYS A 117 -8.14 2.93 -4.37
CA LYS A 117 -9.29 3.62 -3.79
C LYS A 117 -10.64 3.06 -4.25
N GLN A 118 -10.63 2.06 -5.13
CA GLN A 118 -11.82 1.41 -5.65
C GLN A 118 -12.03 0.05 -4.98
N ASN A 119 -13.28 -0.34 -4.78
CA ASN A 119 -13.63 -1.69 -4.33
C ASN A 119 -15.04 -2.09 -4.72
N GLN A 120 -15.21 -2.63 -5.92
CA GLN A 120 -16.49 -3.06 -6.47
C GLN A 120 -16.30 -4.24 -7.42
N PRO A 121 -17.27 -5.15 -7.57
CA PRO A 121 -17.16 -6.19 -8.56
C PRO A 121 -17.35 -5.62 -9.97
N LEU A 122 -16.54 -6.12 -10.92
CA LEU A 122 -16.63 -5.85 -12.33
C LEU A 122 -16.71 -7.19 -13.08
N MET A 123 -17.70 -7.34 -13.95
CA MET A 123 -17.84 -8.53 -14.82
C MET A 123 -17.66 -8.13 -16.27
N LEU A 124 -16.75 -8.79 -16.96
CA LEU A 124 -16.43 -8.54 -18.35
C LEU A 124 -16.88 -9.73 -19.21
N PHE A 125 -17.56 -9.43 -20.30
CA PHE A 125 -17.95 -10.40 -21.32
C PHE A 125 -17.47 -9.95 -22.69
N ARG A 126 -17.32 -10.87 -23.62
CA ARG A 126 -16.86 -10.54 -24.98
C ARG A 126 -17.92 -9.76 -25.77
N GLY A 127 -17.53 -8.61 -26.35
CA GLY A 127 -18.36 -7.77 -27.19
C GLY A 127 -18.56 -6.36 -26.67
N TYR A 128 -19.49 -5.61 -27.26
CA TYR A 128 -19.92 -4.30 -26.77
C TYR A 128 -21.02 -4.46 -25.70
N ASP A 129 -21.19 -3.45 -24.85
CA ASP A 129 -22.23 -3.43 -23.80
C ASP A 129 -23.63 -3.76 -24.32
N ASN A 130 -23.97 -3.28 -25.53
CA ASN A 130 -25.26 -3.49 -26.18
C ASN A 130 -25.25 -4.58 -27.26
N GLN A 131 -24.08 -5.14 -27.57
CA GLN A 131 -23.91 -6.18 -28.58
C GLN A 131 -22.91 -7.23 -28.13
N PRO A 132 -23.26 -8.10 -27.15
CA PRO A 132 -22.43 -9.20 -26.73
C PRO A 132 -22.26 -10.23 -27.86
N VAL A 133 -21.06 -10.83 -27.96
CA VAL A 133 -20.82 -11.93 -28.93
C VAL A 133 -21.68 -13.14 -28.55
N TYR A 134 -21.81 -13.42 -27.26
CA TYR A 134 -22.72 -14.42 -26.70
C TYR A 134 -23.67 -13.72 -25.72
N PRO A 135 -24.99 -13.58 -26.06
CA PRO A 135 -25.97 -12.95 -25.16
C PRO A 135 -26.01 -13.58 -23.77
N GLU A 136 -25.80 -14.89 -23.69
CA GLU A 136 -25.75 -15.69 -22.47
C GLU A 136 -24.64 -15.21 -21.53
N SER A 137 -23.51 -14.78 -22.06
CA SER A 137 -22.40 -14.23 -21.27
C SER A 137 -22.83 -13.00 -20.49
N LYS A 138 -23.58 -12.07 -21.11
CA LYS A 138 -24.06 -10.86 -20.44
C LYS A 138 -25.08 -11.19 -19.35
N VAL A 139 -26.00 -12.13 -19.63
CA VAL A 139 -26.98 -12.56 -18.62
C VAL A 139 -26.28 -13.17 -17.42
N MET A 140 -25.35 -14.09 -17.64
CA MET A 140 -24.61 -14.73 -16.56
C MET A 140 -23.72 -13.72 -15.81
N ALA A 141 -23.09 -12.77 -16.50
CA ALA A 141 -22.32 -11.70 -15.89
C ALA A 141 -23.15 -10.84 -14.93
N GLN A 142 -24.42 -10.55 -15.27
CA GLN A 142 -25.33 -9.81 -14.40
C GLN A 142 -25.67 -10.61 -13.13
N ILE A 143 -25.93 -11.90 -13.28
CA ILE A 143 -26.22 -12.78 -12.14
C ILE A 143 -24.96 -12.91 -11.24
N ILE A 144 -23.80 -13.16 -11.83
CA ILE A 144 -22.51 -13.23 -11.07
C ILE A 144 -22.29 -11.93 -10.32
N TRP A 145 -22.40 -10.78 -11.00
CA TRP A 145 -22.21 -9.46 -10.37
C TRP A 145 -23.10 -9.30 -9.14
N GLN A 146 -24.37 -9.61 -9.28
CA GLN A 146 -25.33 -9.52 -8.17
C GLN A 146 -24.92 -10.41 -7.00
N LYS A 147 -24.59 -11.69 -7.25
CA LYS A 147 -24.24 -12.63 -6.17
C LYS A 147 -22.93 -12.26 -5.47
N VAL A 148 -21.92 -11.80 -6.24
CA VAL A 148 -20.65 -11.32 -5.68
C VAL A 148 -20.87 -10.02 -4.89
N PHE A 149 -21.71 -9.10 -5.37
CA PHE A 149 -22.05 -7.88 -4.65
C PHE A 149 -22.79 -8.16 -3.33
N GLU A 150 -23.66 -9.17 -3.29
CA GLU A 150 -24.39 -9.60 -2.10
C GLU A 150 -23.49 -10.12 -0.97
N LYS A 151 -22.22 -10.49 -1.23
CA LYS A 151 -21.28 -10.83 -0.17
C LYS A 151 -20.93 -9.63 0.73
N GLY A 152 -21.22 -8.40 0.29
CA GLY A 152 -21.37 -7.21 1.13
C GLY A 152 -20.10 -6.47 1.53
N ASN A 153 -18.97 -6.78 0.95
CA ASN A 153 -17.68 -6.16 1.32
C ASN A 153 -17.21 -5.07 0.36
N CYS A 154 -17.88 -4.94 -0.79
CA CYS A 154 -17.69 -3.83 -1.71
C CYS A 154 -18.59 -2.65 -1.32
N TRP A 155 -18.16 -1.42 -1.55
CA TRP A 155 -19.07 -0.29 -1.44
C TRP A 155 -19.93 -0.16 -2.70
N THR A 156 -21.07 0.46 -2.55
CA THR A 156 -21.97 0.73 -3.66
C THR A 156 -21.36 1.75 -4.62
N SER A 157 -21.12 1.34 -5.88
CA SER A 157 -21.35 2.28 -6.95
C SER A 157 -22.86 2.20 -7.27
N SER A 158 -23.49 3.32 -7.59
CA SER A 158 -24.86 3.35 -8.11
C SER A 158 -25.00 2.61 -9.43
N ASN A 159 -23.92 2.11 -10.00
CA ASN A 159 -23.85 1.47 -11.31
C ASN A 159 -23.46 0.01 -11.19
N VAL A 160 -24.22 -0.84 -11.84
CA VAL A 160 -23.85 -2.25 -12.08
C VAL A 160 -22.70 -2.28 -13.08
N TRP A 161 -21.53 -2.76 -12.64
CA TRP A 161 -20.34 -2.86 -13.49
C TRP A 161 -20.31 -4.20 -14.23
N VAL A 162 -21.17 -4.32 -15.22
CA VAL A 162 -21.22 -5.44 -16.19
C VAL A 162 -20.99 -4.84 -17.56
N LYS A 163 -19.83 -5.12 -18.16
CA LYS A 163 -19.33 -4.45 -19.34
C LYS A 163 -18.91 -5.43 -20.44
N GLY A 164 -19.14 -5.04 -21.67
CA GLY A 164 -18.47 -5.68 -22.79
C GLY A 164 -16.99 -5.29 -22.81
N ASP A 165 -16.10 -6.24 -23.03
CA ASP A 165 -14.65 -5.99 -23.03
C ASP A 165 -14.23 -4.99 -24.12
N TRP A 166 -14.96 -4.91 -25.24
CA TRP A 166 -14.72 -3.92 -26.31
C TRP A 166 -15.21 -2.51 -25.95
N SER A 167 -16.18 -2.41 -25.02
CA SER A 167 -16.65 -1.12 -24.50
C SER A 167 -15.78 -0.64 -23.35
N PHE A 168 -15.23 -1.57 -22.56
CA PHE A 168 -14.44 -1.24 -21.39
C PHE A 168 -12.98 -0.90 -21.73
N TYR A 169 -12.41 -1.59 -22.77
CA TYR A 169 -11.07 -1.34 -23.29
C TYR A 169 -11.13 -0.91 -24.77
N PRO A 170 -11.68 0.30 -25.06
CA PRO A 170 -11.88 0.75 -26.44
C PRO A 170 -10.57 0.85 -27.24
N GLU A 171 -9.44 1.06 -26.57
CA GLU A 171 -8.11 1.12 -27.16
C GLU A 171 -7.65 -0.22 -27.77
N TRP A 172 -8.21 -1.35 -27.32
CA TRP A 172 -7.93 -2.67 -27.90
C TRP A 172 -8.90 -3.06 -29.01
N GLY A 173 -9.90 -2.21 -29.30
CA GLY A 173 -10.91 -2.46 -30.31
C GLY A 173 -11.59 -3.81 -30.12
N THR A 174 -11.89 -4.51 -31.21
CA THR A 174 -12.54 -5.84 -31.18
C THR A 174 -11.57 -6.97 -30.80
N GLN A 175 -10.31 -6.68 -30.51
CA GLN A 175 -9.39 -7.66 -29.94
C GLN A 175 -9.82 -8.01 -28.53
N GLY A 176 -10.13 -7.00 -27.71
CA GLY A 176 -10.60 -7.17 -26.34
C GLY A 176 -9.66 -8.03 -25.47
N LEU A 177 -10.23 -8.62 -24.44
CA LEU A 177 -9.48 -9.47 -23.50
C LEU A 177 -9.01 -10.77 -24.17
N GLY A 178 -7.70 -11.05 -24.05
CA GLY A 178 -7.07 -12.20 -24.70
C GLY A 178 -7.67 -13.54 -24.29
N VAL A 179 -8.04 -13.71 -23.02
CA VAL A 179 -8.63 -14.94 -22.50
C VAL A 179 -10.06 -15.19 -22.99
N LEU A 180 -10.80 -14.15 -23.34
CA LEU A 180 -12.16 -14.25 -23.90
C LEU A 180 -12.16 -14.31 -25.43
N ARG A 181 -11.09 -13.86 -26.08
CA ARG A 181 -11.01 -13.68 -27.54
C ARG A 181 -11.22 -14.98 -28.32
N GLY A 182 -10.66 -16.06 -27.87
CA GLY A 182 -10.67 -17.33 -28.58
C GLY A 182 -11.82 -18.27 -28.24
N LEU A 183 -12.72 -17.89 -27.35
CA LEU A 183 -13.79 -18.78 -26.86
C LEU A 183 -14.86 -19.02 -27.94
N THR A 184 -15.31 -20.28 -28.04
CA THR A 184 -16.41 -20.73 -28.91
C THR A 184 -17.69 -21.00 -28.13
N MET A 185 -17.75 -20.59 -26.86
CA MET A 185 -18.91 -20.69 -25.96
C MET A 185 -19.04 -19.42 -25.11
N PRO A 186 -20.17 -19.23 -24.40
CA PRO A 186 -20.33 -18.14 -23.44
C PRO A 186 -19.24 -18.14 -22.36
N GLY A 187 -18.72 -16.97 -22.03
CA GLY A 187 -17.74 -16.82 -20.97
C GLY A 187 -17.75 -15.44 -20.33
N VAL A 188 -17.30 -15.37 -19.08
CA VAL A 188 -17.18 -14.17 -18.26
C VAL A 188 -15.82 -14.16 -17.59
N LEU A 189 -15.20 -12.97 -17.52
CA LEU A 189 -14.10 -12.67 -16.61
C LEU A 189 -14.67 -11.89 -15.44
N SER A 190 -14.45 -12.42 -14.24
CA SER A 190 -14.88 -11.81 -12.98
C SER A 190 -13.72 -11.13 -12.31
N GLU A 191 -13.83 -9.83 -12.09
CA GLU A 191 -13.02 -9.04 -11.14
C GLU A 191 -13.86 -8.88 -9.87
N GLY A 192 -13.68 -9.80 -8.91
CA GLY A 192 -14.59 -9.90 -7.76
C GLY A 192 -14.53 -8.71 -6.81
N SER A 193 -13.37 -8.06 -6.73
CA SER A 193 -13.10 -6.87 -5.90
C SER A 193 -11.74 -6.29 -6.32
N PHE A 194 -11.27 -5.23 -5.63
CA PHE A 194 -9.97 -4.59 -5.92
C PHE A 194 -8.93 -4.97 -4.89
N HIS A 195 -7.93 -5.77 -5.30
CA HIS A 195 -6.88 -6.27 -4.41
C HIS A 195 -5.89 -5.17 -3.97
N ASP A 196 -5.77 -4.08 -4.74
CA ASP A 196 -4.93 -2.93 -4.41
C ASP A 196 -5.57 -1.96 -3.40
N TYR A 197 -6.87 -2.12 -3.09
CA TYR A 197 -7.50 -1.45 -1.97
C TYR A 197 -7.16 -2.17 -0.67
N VAL A 198 -6.34 -1.55 0.18
CA VAL A 198 -5.73 -2.21 1.35
C VAL A 198 -6.71 -2.95 2.26
N PRO A 199 -7.87 -2.38 2.66
CA PRO A 199 -8.83 -3.13 3.49
C PRO A 199 -9.37 -4.40 2.81
N GLU A 200 -9.54 -4.38 1.47
CA GLU A 200 -9.93 -5.58 0.72
C GLU A 200 -8.77 -6.56 0.58
N GLY A 201 -7.56 -6.08 0.33
CA GLY A 201 -6.36 -6.91 0.29
C GLY A 201 -6.18 -7.71 1.58
N TRP A 202 -6.46 -7.14 2.75
CA TRP A 202 -6.46 -7.87 4.01
C TRP A 202 -7.56 -8.94 4.07
N ARG A 203 -8.76 -8.67 3.57
CA ARG A 203 -9.86 -9.65 3.49
C ARG A 203 -9.52 -10.79 2.53
N LEU A 204 -8.91 -10.47 1.39
CA LEU A 204 -8.50 -11.46 0.38
C LEU A 204 -7.42 -12.44 0.88
N ARG A 205 -6.70 -12.13 1.96
CA ARG A 205 -5.80 -13.08 2.63
C ARG A 205 -6.54 -14.13 3.48
N ASN A 206 -7.82 -13.91 3.80
CA ASN A 206 -8.61 -14.86 4.56
C ASN A 206 -9.25 -15.88 3.63
N THR A 207 -8.94 -17.15 3.83
CA THR A 207 -9.42 -18.27 2.98
C THR A 207 -10.95 -18.37 2.96
N ASP A 208 -11.62 -18.15 4.10
CA ASP A 208 -13.08 -18.22 4.15
C ASP A 208 -13.75 -17.06 3.43
N PHE A 209 -13.07 -15.90 3.35
CA PHE A 209 -13.52 -14.78 2.52
C PHE A 209 -13.45 -15.11 1.02
N LEU A 210 -12.41 -15.81 0.58
CA LEU A 210 -12.28 -16.32 -0.79
C LEU A 210 -13.31 -17.40 -1.08
N HIS A 211 -13.56 -18.30 -0.13
CA HIS A 211 -14.62 -19.32 -0.22
C HIS A 211 -16.02 -18.71 -0.32
N HIS A 212 -16.26 -17.59 0.36
CA HIS A 212 -17.53 -16.87 0.28
C HIS A 212 -17.80 -16.34 -1.14
N GLU A 213 -16.79 -15.86 -1.83
CA GLU A 213 -16.93 -15.44 -3.23
C GLU A 213 -17.20 -16.65 -4.17
N ALA A 214 -16.47 -17.76 -3.96
CA ALA A 214 -16.72 -18.98 -4.71
C ALA A 214 -18.15 -19.53 -4.49
N TRP A 215 -18.68 -19.41 -3.27
CA TRP A 215 -20.08 -19.74 -2.97
C TRP A 215 -21.07 -18.81 -3.71
N ALA A 216 -20.73 -17.54 -3.88
CA ALA A 216 -21.51 -16.62 -4.71
C ALA A 216 -21.54 -17.05 -6.18
N PHE A 217 -20.43 -17.51 -6.74
CA PHE A 217 -20.36 -18.09 -8.08
C PHE A 217 -21.22 -19.33 -8.21
N LEU A 218 -21.17 -20.26 -7.24
CA LEU A 218 -22.07 -21.42 -7.23
C LEU A 218 -23.53 -21.00 -7.37
N ARG A 219 -23.99 -20.05 -6.53
CA ARG A 219 -25.37 -19.54 -6.57
C ARG A 219 -25.74 -18.98 -7.93
N ALA A 220 -24.79 -18.28 -8.58
CA ALA A 220 -25.00 -17.76 -9.92
C ALA A 220 -25.21 -18.89 -10.95
N PHE A 221 -24.42 -19.96 -10.91
CA PHE A 221 -24.59 -21.12 -11.78
C PHE A 221 -25.93 -21.83 -11.55
N LEU A 222 -26.31 -22.00 -10.28
CA LEU A 222 -27.61 -22.63 -9.94
C LEU A 222 -28.78 -21.82 -10.46
N GLU A 223 -28.78 -20.50 -10.27
CA GLU A 223 -29.81 -19.61 -10.78
C GLU A 223 -29.87 -19.59 -12.31
N TYR A 224 -28.71 -19.45 -12.97
CA TYR A 224 -28.62 -19.43 -14.43
C TYR A 224 -29.14 -20.73 -15.06
N GLN A 225 -28.90 -21.87 -14.44
CA GLN A 225 -29.31 -23.19 -14.93
C GLN A 225 -30.72 -23.60 -14.43
N ASN A 226 -31.45 -22.70 -13.74
CA ASN A 226 -32.73 -23.01 -13.13
C ASN A 226 -32.69 -24.25 -12.22
N VAL A 227 -31.63 -24.39 -11.44
CA VAL A 227 -31.47 -25.43 -10.39
C VAL A 227 -32.14 -24.94 -9.11
N ALA A 228 -32.68 -25.88 -8.35
CA ALA A 228 -33.26 -25.57 -7.04
C ALA A 228 -32.27 -24.82 -6.14
N PRO A 229 -32.72 -23.74 -5.45
CA PRO A 229 -31.83 -22.95 -4.58
C PRO A 229 -31.37 -23.80 -3.38
N LEU A 230 -30.18 -23.46 -2.88
CA LEU A 230 -29.61 -24.08 -1.70
C LEU A 230 -30.54 -23.95 -0.51
N GLN A 231 -30.67 -25.01 0.31
CA GLN A 231 -31.57 -25.07 1.48
C GLN A 231 -30.95 -24.39 2.73
N HIS A 232 -29.70 -23.98 2.65
CA HIS A 232 -28.98 -23.29 3.71
C HIS A 232 -28.39 -21.97 3.18
N GLY A 233 -28.02 -21.08 4.07
CA GLY A 233 -27.40 -19.81 3.80
C GLY A 233 -26.03 -19.68 4.46
N VAL A 234 -25.47 -18.48 4.39
CA VAL A 234 -24.23 -18.08 5.02
C VAL A 234 -24.47 -16.87 5.91
N ILE A 235 -23.87 -16.87 7.10
CA ILE A 235 -23.75 -15.67 7.96
C ILE A 235 -22.28 -15.27 7.94
N ALA A 236 -21.99 -14.03 7.50
CA ALA A 236 -20.64 -13.49 7.47
C ALA A 236 -20.64 -12.05 7.97
N GLY A 237 -19.51 -11.58 8.46
CA GLY A 237 -19.39 -10.19 8.89
C GLY A 237 -17.96 -9.80 9.21
N VAL A 238 -17.78 -8.52 9.58
CA VAL A 238 -16.52 -7.96 10.01
C VAL A 238 -16.70 -7.29 11.37
N ILE A 239 -15.78 -7.58 12.28
CA ILE A 239 -15.73 -6.99 13.62
C ILE A 239 -14.80 -5.79 13.57
N ARG A 240 -15.24 -4.63 14.07
CA ARG A 240 -14.51 -3.36 13.97
C ARG A 240 -14.50 -2.58 15.28
N ASP A 241 -13.48 -1.71 15.41
CA ASP A 241 -13.46 -0.61 16.36
C ASP A 241 -13.85 0.70 15.65
N PRO A 242 -15.00 1.30 15.96
CA PRO A 242 -15.43 2.54 15.32
C PRO A 242 -14.67 3.79 15.79
N LEU A 243 -13.85 3.67 16.85
CA LEU A 243 -13.09 4.78 17.43
C LEU A 243 -11.68 4.91 16.83
N ILE A 244 -11.24 3.90 16.09
CA ILE A 244 -9.94 3.87 15.44
C ILE A 244 -10.15 3.75 13.93
N SER A 245 -9.61 4.71 13.20
CA SER A 245 -9.59 4.66 11.74
C SER A 245 -8.30 3.99 11.26
N PRO A 246 -8.35 3.16 10.21
CA PRO A 246 -7.17 2.60 9.59
C PRO A 246 -6.47 3.66 8.73
N ALA A 247 -5.80 4.62 9.33
CA ALA A 247 -5.00 5.67 8.67
C ALA A 247 -5.64 6.25 7.38
N TRP A 248 -4.84 6.42 6.31
CA TRP A 248 -5.25 7.05 5.04
C TRP A 248 -5.81 6.07 3.99
N TYR A 249 -5.66 4.79 4.15
CA TYR A 249 -5.93 3.77 3.11
C TYR A 249 -7.37 3.26 3.07
N PHE A 250 -8.30 3.90 3.71
CA PHE A 250 -9.74 3.59 3.61
C PHE A 250 -10.47 4.65 2.79
N LYS A 251 -11.62 4.26 2.23
CA LYS A 251 -12.50 5.20 1.54
C LYS A 251 -13.47 5.83 2.54
N PRO A 252 -13.47 7.17 2.69
CA PRO A 252 -14.41 7.88 3.55
C PRO A 252 -15.88 7.57 3.22
N GLY A 253 -16.72 7.48 4.25
CA GLY A 253 -18.14 7.15 4.11
C GLY A 253 -18.43 5.67 3.92
N THR A 254 -17.43 4.80 4.08
CA THR A 254 -17.61 3.34 4.01
C THR A 254 -17.43 2.69 5.37
N ARG A 255 -17.77 1.39 5.49
CA ARG A 255 -17.53 0.62 6.71
C ARG A 255 -16.05 0.47 7.06
N ASP A 256 -15.17 0.65 6.08
CA ASP A 256 -13.72 0.52 6.25
C ASP A 256 -13.10 1.74 6.97
N GLU A 257 -13.89 2.77 7.32
CA GLU A 257 -13.48 3.84 8.25
C GLU A 257 -13.18 3.32 9.66
N ALA A 258 -13.73 2.18 10.04
CA ALA A 258 -13.54 1.57 11.34
C ALA A 258 -12.50 0.43 11.26
N MET A 259 -11.51 0.47 12.17
CA MET A 259 -10.41 -0.51 12.19
C MET A 259 -10.91 -1.93 12.43
N PRO A 260 -10.57 -2.92 11.59
CA PRO A 260 -10.88 -4.32 11.86
C PRO A 260 -10.20 -4.83 13.14
N LEU A 261 -10.87 -5.70 13.88
CA LEU A 261 -10.37 -6.30 15.12
C LEU A 261 -9.94 -7.74 14.90
N ASN A 262 -8.68 -8.03 15.23
CA ASN A 262 -8.10 -9.37 15.18
C ASN A 262 -8.42 -10.19 16.42
N GLY A 263 -8.35 -11.53 16.29
CA GLY A 263 -8.34 -12.47 17.42
C GLY A 263 -9.66 -12.61 18.16
N ALA A 264 -10.75 -12.08 17.62
CA ALA A 264 -12.08 -12.26 18.21
C ALA A 264 -12.54 -13.71 18.08
N LYS A 265 -13.27 -14.18 19.09
CA LYS A 265 -14.00 -15.43 19.05
C LYS A 265 -15.49 -15.12 18.82
N VAL A 266 -16.07 -15.70 17.78
CA VAL A 266 -17.50 -15.59 17.46
C VAL A 266 -18.16 -16.93 17.67
N THR A 267 -19.22 -16.96 18.49
CA THR A 267 -20.02 -18.18 18.72
C THR A 267 -21.43 -18.01 18.17
N LEU A 268 -21.83 -18.92 17.30
CA LEU A 268 -23.17 -18.99 16.71
C LEU A 268 -24.04 -19.92 17.54
N ASP A 269 -25.18 -19.45 18.03
CA ASP A 269 -26.18 -20.21 18.80
C ASP A 269 -27.59 -20.03 18.19
N PRO A 270 -28.39 -21.09 18.00
CA PRO A 270 -28.14 -22.48 18.36
C PRO A 270 -27.08 -23.17 17.49
N GLY A 271 -26.52 -24.23 18.00
CA GLY A 271 -25.49 -25.03 17.31
C GLY A 271 -24.10 -24.94 17.92
N ASN A 272 -23.83 -23.92 18.74
CA ASN A 272 -22.58 -23.69 19.45
C ASN A 272 -21.34 -23.80 18.54
N ARG A 273 -21.46 -23.31 17.28
CA ARG A 273 -20.36 -23.25 16.31
C ARG A 273 -19.47 -22.07 16.65
N VAL A 274 -18.16 -22.27 16.58
CA VAL A 274 -17.17 -21.24 16.92
C VAL A 274 -16.35 -20.89 15.69
N TYR A 275 -16.15 -19.60 15.47
CA TYR A 275 -15.19 -19.05 14.53
C TYR A 275 -14.16 -18.20 15.28
N ASN A 276 -12.87 -18.45 15.03
CA ASN A 276 -11.79 -17.65 15.57
C ASN A 276 -11.26 -16.73 14.46
N VAL A 277 -11.45 -15.43 14.65
CA VAL A 277 -10.97 -14.42 13.72
C VAL A 277 -9.43 -14.43 13.70
N ASP A 278 -8.84 -14.41 12.51
CA ASP A 278 -7.39 -14.42 12.33
C ASP A 278 -6.73 -13.08 12.73
N ASN A 279 -5.41 -13.00 12.55
CA ASN A 279 -4.62 -11.81 12.84
C ASN A 279 -4.16 -11.06 11.58
N LEU A 280 -4.91 -11.16 10.47
CA LEU A 280 -4.57 -10.59 9.18
C LEU A 280 -5.25 -9.23 8.92
N ASN A 281 -5.65 -8.52 9.96
CA ASN A 281 -6.26 -7.18 9.92
C ASN A 281 -7.58 -7.07 9.13
N ASN A 282 -8.30 -8.18 9.00
CA ASN A 282 -9.58 -8.21 8.27
C ASN A 282 -10.81 -8.22 9.18
N GLY A 283 -10.69 -8.69 10.43
CA GLY A 283 -11.81 -8.81 11.36
C GLY A 283 -12.93 -9.73 10.89
N PHE A 284 -12.69 -10.51 9.83
CA PHE A 284 -13.71 -11.29 9.12
C PHE A 284 -14.06 -12.59 9.87
N PHE A 285 -15.33 -12.94 9.82
CA PHE A 285 -15.82 -14.25 10.26
C PHE A 285 -16.90 -14.77 9.30
N LEU A 286 -17.06 -16.10 9.26
CA LEU A 286 -18.01 -16.75 8.41
C LEU A 286 -18.56 -18.04 9.05
N PHE A 287 -19.87 -18.24 8.94
CA PHE A 287 -20.56 -19.51 9.20
C PHE A 287 -21.28 -19.92 7.92
N ASP A 288 -20.78 -20.95 7.27
CA ASP A 288 -21.40 -21.56 6.10
C ASP A 288 -22.49 -22.58 6.50
N SER A 289 -23.24 -23.07 5.53
CA SER A 289 -24.21 -24.16 5.70
C SER A 289 -25.16 -23.95 6.89
N VAL A 290 -25.62 -22.70 7.10
CA VAL A 290 -26.52 -22.36 8.17
C VAL A 290 -27.94 -22.57 7.73
N SER A 291 -28.71 -23.39 8.46
CA SER A 291 -30.14 -23.60 8.20
C SER A 291 -30.93 -22.30 8.41
N PRO A 292 -32.03 -22.06 7.66
CA PRO A 292 -32.88 -20.89 7.90
C PRO A 292 -33.40 -20.86 9.35
N GLY A 293 -33.31 -19.70 9.99
CA GLY A 293 -33.72 -19.55 11.39
C GLY A 293 -33.10 -18.32 12.04
N VAL A 294 -33.48 -18.06 13.27
CA VAL A 294 -32.95 -16.98 14.09
C VAL A 294 -31.80 -17.50 14.92
N TYR A 295 -30.68 -16.78 14.86
CA TYR A 295 -29.46 -17.12 15.57
C TYR A 295 -28.97 -15.92 16.39
N LYS A 296 -28.23 -16.22 17.44
CA LYS A 296 -27.50 -15.24 18.22
C LYS A 296 -25.99 -15.45 18.04
N LEU A 297 -25.31 -14.40 17.69
CA LEU A 297 -23.83 -14.34 17.63
C LEU A 297 -23.34 -13.75 18.94
N TYR A 298 -22.37 -14.39 19.56
CA TYR A 298 -21.66 -13.89 20.73
C TYR A 298 -20.24 -13.53 20.33
N PHE A 299 -19.80 -12.30 20.62
CA PHE A 299 -18.48 -11.77 20.29
C PHE A 299 -17.69 -11.59 21.57
N GLU A 300 -16.51 -12.22 21.64
CA GLU A 300 -15.65 -12.18 22.81
C GLU A 300 -14.17 -12.41 22.41
N GLY A 301 -13.25 -12.29 23.38
CA GLY A 301 -11.85 -12.67 23.22
C GLY A 301 -10.94 -11.57 22.70
N VAL A 302 -11.44 -10.41 22.27
CA VAL A 302 -10.59 -9.26 21.95
C VAL A 302 -10.19 -8.56 23.23
N LYS A 303 -8.89 -8.45 23.45
CA LYS A 303 -8.36 -7.75 24.64
C LYS A 303 -8.88 -6.31 24.64
N ASP A 304 -9.25 -5.82 25.80
CA ASP A 304 -9.67 -4.44 26.08
C ASP A 304 -11.07 -4.07 25.50
N TYR A 305 -11.82 -5.02 24.94
CA TYR A 305 -13.16 -4.80 24.41
C TYR A 305 -14.23 -5.53 25.20
N LEU A 306 -15.39 -4.89 25.35
CA LEU A 306 -16.56 -5.51 25.96
C LEU A 306 -17.09 -6.62 25.06
N LYS A 307 -17.61 -7.69 25.71
CA LYS A 307 -18.36 -8.72 25.00
C LYS A 307 -19.66 -8.13 24.47
N ASP A 308 -20.07 -8.57 23.28
CA ASP A 308 -21.33 -8.11 22.67
C ASP A 308 -22.06 -9.26 22.00
N THR A 309 -23.31 -9.01 21.61
CA THR A 309 -24.15 -10.00 20.96
C THR A 309 -24.97 -9.37 19.84
N LEU A 310 -25.16 -10.12 18.75
CA LEU A 310 -25.98 -9.72 17.62
C LEU A 310 -26.99 -10.83 17.29
N THR A 311 -28.27 -10.50 17.11
CA THR A 311 -29.28 -11.42 16.62
C THR A 311 -29.40 -11.27 15.10
N VAL A 312 -29.33 -12.40 14.39
CA VAL A 312 -29.40 -12.44 12.93
C VAL A 312 -30.40 -13.52 12.49
N THR A 313 -30.99 -13.34 11.30
CA THR A 313 -31.87 -14.33 10.71
C THR A 313 -31.18 -14.91 9.47
N ALA A 314 -30.78 -16.18 9.54
CA ALA A 314 -30.26 -16.90 8.38
C ALA A 314 -31.42 -17.21 7.39
N VAL A 315 -31.13 -17.02 6.12
CA VAL A 315 -32.06 -17.23 5.02
C VAL A 315 -31.42 -18.20 4.01
N ALA A 316 -32.21 -19.18 3.57
CA ALA A 316 -31.76 -20.14 2.57
C ALA A 316 -31.25 -19.42 1.29
N ASN A 317 -30.16 -19.92 0.72
CA ASN A 317 -29.57 -19.40 -0.51
C ASN A 317 -29.17 -17.91 -0.47
N GLN A 318 -28.89 -17.36 0.72
CA GLN A 318 -28.50 -15.95 0.88
C GLN A 318 -27.27 -15.81 1.78
N SER A 319 -26.51 -14.74 1.53
CA SER A 319 -25.52 -14.21 2.48
C SER A 319 -26.21 -13.21 3.40
N VAL A 320 -26.15 -13.45 4.70
CA VAL A 320 -26.60 -12.51 5.72
C VAL A 320 -25.39 -11.83 6.33
N LEU A 321 -25.37 -10.50 6.24
CA LEU A 321 -24.27 -9.70 6.77
C LEU A 321 -24.52 -9.35 8.23
N ALA A 322 -23.56 -9.66 9.07
CA ALA A 322 -23.57 -9.51 10.52
C ALA A 322 -22.40 -8.67 11.03
N ASP A 323 -22.12 -7.56 10.37
CA ASP A 323 -21.08 -6.62 10.81
C ASP A 323 -21.39 -6.07 12.19
N ILE A 324 -20.35 -5.93 13.03
CA ILE A 324 -20.49 -5.39 14.38
C ILE A 324 -19.34 -4.47 14.73
N ASN A 325 -19.64 -3.39 15.47
CA ASN A 325 -18.67 -2.52 16.10
C ASN A 325 -18.60 -2.87 17.59
N LEU A 326 -17.48 -3.44 18.04
CA LEU A 326 -17.28 -3.70 19.46
C LEU A 326 -16.93 -2.40 20.19
N GLN A 327 -17.41 -2.31 21.43
CA GLN A 327 -17.11 -1.19 22.29
C GLN A 327 -15.88 -1.49 23.14
N PHE A 328 -14.97 -0.56 23.17
CA PHE A 328 -13.82 -0.60 24.06
C PHE A 328 -14.28 -0.49 25.52
N ASP A 329 -13.62 -1.22 26.44
CA ASP A 329 -13.89 -1.07 27.87
C ASP A 329 -13.26 0.22 28.39
N THR A 330 -14.05 1.28 28.38
CA THR A 330 -13.61 2.62 28.74
C THR A 330 -13.32 2.80 30.23
N ALA A 331 -13.66 1.84 31.08
CA ALA A 331 -13.45 1.88 32.53
C ALA A 331 -12.08 1.29 32.93
N MET A 332 -11.35 0.68 32.02
CA MET A 332 -10.04 0.12 32.30
C MET A 332 -9.04 1.18 32.75
N VAL A 333 -8.28 0.87 33.80
CA VAL A 333 -7.25 1.73 34.34
C VAL A 333 -5.96 1.50 33.55
N PRO A 334 -5.38 2.53 32.91
CA PRO A 334 -4.19 2.37 32.10
C PRO A 334 -2.94 2.09 32.95
N LEU A 335 -2.01 1.34 32.35
CA LEU A 335 -0.70 1.04 32.92
C LEU A 335 0.41 1.49 31.97
N LEU A 336 1.48 2.04 32.53
CA LEU A 336 2.75 2.17 31.82
C LEU A 336 3.49 0.83 31.91
N GLU A 337 3.57 0.10 30.78
CA GLU A 337 4.20 -1.22 30.72
C GLU A 337 5.72 -1.15 30.79
N GLY A 338 6.31 -0.07 30.24
CA GLY A 338 7.75 0.09 30.27
C GLY A 338 8.29 1.31 29.54
N ILE A 339 9.59 1.50 29.69
CA ILE A 339 10.41 2.48 28.98
C ILE A 339 11.56 1.78 28.27
N SER A 340 11.90 2.24 27.06
CA SER A 340 13.03 1.75 26.27
C SER A 340 13.81 2.96 25.70
N PRO A 341 15.15 2.88 25.53
CA PRO A 341 16.01 1.76 25.95
C PRO A 341 16.10 1.64 27.46
N GLU A 342 16.68 0.52 27.95
CA GLU A 342 17.02 0.38 29.35
C GLU A 342 17.95 1.49 29.80
N LEU A 343 17.68 2.07 30.95
CA LEU A 343 18.38 3.23 31.46
C LEU A 343 19.69 2.83 32.12
N THR A 344 20.76 3.48 31.69
CA THR A 344 22.13 3.23 32.14
C THR A 344 22.81 4.52 32.57
N ASP A 345 24.01 4.43 33.13
CA ASP A 345 24.83 5.58 33.54
C ASP A 345 25.58 6.24 32.36
N SER A 346 25.18 5.95 31.12
CA SER A 346 25.88 6.47 29.93
C SER A 346 24.92 6.66 28.74
N ILE A 347 23.84 7.40 28.97
CA ILE A 347 22.82 7.68 27.94
C ILE A 347 23.35 8.74 26.94
N PRO A 348 23.15 8.55 25.61
CA PRO A 348 23.44 9.56 24.61
C PRO A 348 22.66 10.87 24.86
N PHE A 349 23.22 12.02 24.46
CA PHE A 349 22.58 13.33 24.70
C PHE A 349 21.32 13.55 23.89
N ASN A 350 21.14 12.80 22.80
CA ASN A 350 20.00 12.85 21.90
C ASN A 350 19.10 11.62 22.01
N GLN A 351 19.22 10.86 23.09
CA GLN A 351 18.47 9.61 23.27
C GLN A 351 16.97 9.82 23.12
N GLU A 352 16.37 9.05 22.23
CA GLU A 352 14.93 8.88 22.17
C GLU A 352 14.49 7.80 23.17
N PHE A 353 13.50 8.13 24.00
CA PHE A 353 12.85 7.21 24.92
C PHE A 353 11.48 6.81 24.37
N THR A 354 11.16 5.53 24.45
CA THR A 354 9.87 5.00 24.07
C THR A 354 9.12 4.54 25.32
N PHE A 355 7.93 5.11 25.55
CA PHE A 355 7.00 4.72 26.62
C PHE A 355 5.89 3.88 26.01
N THR A 356 5.66 2.68 26.56
CA THR A 356 4.61 1.76 26.09
C THR A 356 3.51 1.67 27.12
N PHE A 357 2.27 1.91 26.70
CA PHE A 357 1.06 1.80 27.52
C PHE A 357 0.20 0.63 27.06
N ASP A 358 -0.47 -0.02 27.97
CA ASP A 358 -1.40 -1.12 27.69
C ASP A 358 -2.71 -0.65 27.04
N LEU A 359 -3.09 0.62 27.23
CA LEU A 359 -4.32 1.24 26.69
C LEU A 359 -4.02 2.48 25.84
N PRO A 360 -4.94 2.87 24.93
CA PRO A 360 -4.87 4.16 24.23
C PRO A 360 -4.92 5.32 25.22
N MET A 361 -3.93 6.21 25.14
CA MET A 361 -3.79 7.34 26.05
C MET A 361 -4.32 8.66 25.48
N ASP A 362 -4.70 9.57 26.34
CA ASP A 362 -4.93 10.98 26.01
C ASP A 362 -3.58 11.67 25.90
N ARG A 363 -3.18 11.98 24.66
CA ARG A 363 -1.84 12.49 24.33
C ARG A 363 -1.46 13.73 25.13
N ASP A 364 -2.40 14.67 25.26
CA ASP A 364 -2.17 15.93 25.99
C ASP A 364 -1.96 15.72 27.48
N SER A 365 -2.72 14.84 28.10
CA SER A 365 -2.59 14.54 29.53
C SER A 365 -1.24 13.86 29.84
N VAL A 366 -0.81 12.94 28.98
CA VAL A 366 0.48 12.25 29.14
C VAL A 366 1.65 13.21 28.97
N GLN A 367 1.64 14.08 27.94
CA GLN A 367 2.70 15.07 27.74
C GLN A 367 2.78 16.08 28.89
N LYS A 368 1.64 16.47 29.48
CA LYS A 368 1.61 17.34 30.67
C LYS A 368 2.11 16.63 31.92
N ALA A 369 1.85 15.33 32.05
CA ALA A 369 2.25 14.53 33.22
C ALA A 369 3.72 14.08 33.16
N LEU A 370 4.33 14.07 31.97
CA LEU A 370 5.73 13.71 31.76
C LEU A 370 6.63 14.91 32.12
N LYS A 371 7.63 14.66 32.98
CA LYS A 371 8.60 15.67 33.41
C LYS A 371 10.01 15.12 33.39
N PHE A 372 10.94 15.95 32.94
CA PHE A 372 12.38 15.71 33.07
C PHE A 372 12.95 16.66 34.14
N LEU A 373 13.86 16.15 34.95
CA LEU A 373 14.57 16.90 35.97
C LEU A 373 16.08 16.60 35.84
N PRO A 374 16.92 17.58 35.51
CA PRO A 374 16.60 19.00 35.18
C PRO A 374 15.61 19.17 34.04
N SER A 375 14.88 20.29 34.05
CA SER A 375 13.90 20.58 33.00
C SER A 375 14.56 20.62 31.62
N THR A 376 13.95 19.94 30.66
CA THR A 376 14.42 19.82 29.28
C THR A 376 13.21 19.94 28.36
N ASP A 377 13.34 20.75 27.32
CA ASP A 377 12.35 20.79 26.25
C ASP A 377 12.39 19.48 25.45
N ILE A 378 11.24 18.94 25.20
CA ILE A 378 11.09 17.61 24.56
C ILE A 378 10.21 17.69 23.30
N VAL A 379 10.52 16.82 22.35
CA VAL A 379 9.69 16.53 21.19
C VAL A 379 9.04 15.19 21.38
N CYS A 380 7.73 15.15 21.23
CA CYS A 380 6.92 13.95 21.40
C CYS A 380 6.33 13.50 20.08
N SER A 381 6.34 12.20 19.81
CA SER A 381 5.59 11.59 18.71
C SER A 381 4.84 10.35 19.21
N TRP A 382 3.71 10.05 18.59
CA TRP A 382 2.82 8.98 19.00
C TRP A 382 2.56 8.02 17.85
N ASP A 383 2.37 6.74 18.20
CA ASP A 383 1.79 5.80 17.27
C ASP A 383 0.30 6.14 16.98
N GLU A 384 -0.26 5.54 15.95
CA GLU A 384 -1.67 5.77 15.57
C GLU A 384 -2.66 5.39 16.69
N LYS A 385 -2.36 4.32 17.41
CA LYS A 385 -3.20 3.78 18.49
C LYS A 385 -3.07 4.56 19.80
N SER A 386 -2.17 5.56 19.87
CA SER A 386 -1.85 6.32 21.09
C SER A 386 -1.43 5.44 22.28
N ARG A 387 -0.75 4.33 22.00
CA ARG A 387 -0.19 3.42 23.03
C ARG A 387 1.32 3.53 23.17
N VAL A 388 2.00 4.06 22.16
CA VAL A 388 3.44 4.22 22.16
C VAL A 388 3.79 5.69 22.01
N LEU A 389 4.44 6.24 23.03
CA LEU A 389 4.98 7.60 23.02
C LEU A 389 6.48 7.56 22.86
N LYS A 390 6.99 8.19 21.82
CA LYS A 390 8.42 8.44 21.65
C LYS A 390 8.73 9.87 22.05
N VAL A 391 9.77 10.02 22.87
CA VAL A 391 10.19 11.29 23.45
C VAL A 391 11.69 11.46 23.25
N ARG A 392 12.08 12.59 22.66
CA ARG A 392 13.48 12.97 22.55
C ARG A 392 13.67 14.42 23.01
N PRO A 393 14.88 14.79 23.47
CA PRO A 393 15.15 16.19 23.79
C PRO A 393 15.05 17.05 22.52
N ALA A 394 14.47 18.24 22.65
CA ALA A 394 14.45 19.23 21.56
C ALA A 394 15.85 19.79 21.29
N VAL A 395 16.62 19.91 22.36
CA VAL A 395 18.05 20.23 22.36
C VAL A 395 18.73 19.14 23.18
N SER A 396 19.96 18.76 22.78
CA SER A 396 20.73 17.70 23.47
C SER A 396 20.72 17.88 24.99
N PHE A 397 20.60 16.79 25.73
CA PHE A 397 20.82 16.76 27.18
C PHE A 397 22.18 17.34 27.56
N GLN A 398 22.29 17.90 28.76
CA GLN A 398 23.55 18.37 29.28
C GLN A 398 24.50 17.21 29.51
N SER A 399 25.81 17.43 29.26
CA SER A 399 26.85 16.44 29.43
C SER A 399 27.04 16.06 30.92
N LYS A 400 27.27 14.80 31.22
CA LYS A 400 27.59 14.26 32.57
C LYS A 400 26.58 14.72 33.63
N THR A 401 25.31 14.68 33.29
CA THR A 401 24.23 15.19 34.16
C THR A 401 23.28 14.06 34.54
N ASP A 402 22.91 14.02 35.84
CA ASP A 402 21.88 13.11 36.34
C ASP A 402 20.49 13.66 35.95
N TYR A 403 19.71 12.83 35.31
CA TYR A 403 18.33 13.13 34.91
C TYR A 403 17.36 12.17 35.58
N ILE A 404 16.18 12.69 35.91
CA ILE A 404 15.04 11.91 36.38
C ILE A 404 13.88 12.16 35.37
N ILE A 405 13.28 11.08 34.90
CA ILE A 405 12.03 11.11 34.13
C ILE A 405 10.90 10.72 35.07
N ARG A 406 9.89 11.57 35.21
CA ARG A 406 8.68 11.29 36.00
C ARG A 406 7.46 11.25 35.10
N MET A 407 6.66 10.19 35.23
CA MET A 407 5.32 10.06 34.67
C MET A 407 4.33 10.13 35.83
N GLY A 408 3.55 11.22 35.88
CA GLY A 408 2.56 11.42 36.94
C GLY A 408 1.23 10.72 36.66
N THR A 409 0.45 10.47 37.74
CA THR A 409 -0.89 9.85 37.64
C THR A 409 -1.93 10.74 36.96
N THR A 410 -1.60 12.00 36.65
CA THR A 410 -2.47 12.89 35.83
C THR A 410 -2.46 12.50 34.34
N ALA A 411 -1.52 11.65 33.92
CA ALA A 411 -1.63 10.96 32.63
C ALA A 411 -2.88 10.08 32.67
N CYS A 412 -3.71 10.13 31.65
CA CYS A 412 -4.94 9.34 31.60
C CYS A 412 -5.16 8.67 30.25
N SER A 413 -5.99 7.63 30.27
CA SER A 413 -6.45 7.00 29.04
C SER A 413 -7.24 8.00 28.17
N ARG A 414 -7.50 7.63 26.91
CA ARG A 414 -8.39 8.38 26.00
C ARG A 414 -9.75 8.70 26.62
N TRP A 415 -10.19 7.89 27.56
CA TRP A 415 -11.49 8.05 28.28
C TRP A 415 -11.34 8.76 29.64
N LYS A 416 -10.20 9.40 29.88
CA LYS A 416 -9.93 10.21 31.08
C LYS A 416 -9.82 9.39 32.39
N VAL A 417 -9.57 8.09 32.31
CA VAL A 417 -9.21 7.28 33.47
C VAL A 417 -7.74 7.50 33.78
N PRO A 418 -7.38 7.92 35.01
CA PRO A 418 -5.99 8.19 35.40
C PRO A 418 -5.11 6.95 35.37
N LEU A 419 -3.81 7.15 35.15
CA LEU A 419 -2.79 6.11 35.22
C LEU A 419 -2.78 5.48 36.62
N ALA A 420 -2.66 4.16 36.71
CA ALA A 420 -2.72 3.38 37.96
C ALA A 420 -1.70 3.82 39.02
N ALA A 421 -0.47 4.16 38.60
CA ALA A 421 0.59 4.63 39.45
C ALA A 421 1.52 5.60 38.71
N ALA A 422 2.17 6.47 39.50
CA ALA A 422 3.28 7.29 38.99
C ALA A 422 4.53 6.43 38.82
N SER A 423 5.36 6.76 37.85
CA SER A 423 6.64 6.10 37.62
C SER A 423 7.78 7.11 37.59
N GLU A 424 8.93 6.69 38.07
CA GLU A 424 10.15 7.48 38.11
C GLU A 424 11.32 6.64 37.61
N TYR A 425 12.12 7.24 36.69
CA TYR A 425 13.29 6.61 36.10
C TYR A 425 14.46 7.57 36.12
N SER A 426 15.65 7.10 36.47
CA SER A 426 16.86 7.90 36.50
C SER A 426 17.90 7.42 35.50
N PHE A 427 18.66 8.36 34.94
CA PHE A 427 19.78 8.07 34.05
C PHE A 427 20.85 9.15 34.14
N VAL A 428 22.07 8.82 33.72
CA VAL A 428 23.18 9.77 33.60
C VAL A 428 23.59 9.88 32.14
N THR A 429 23.79 11.10 31.66
CA THR A 429 24.26 11.35 30.32
C THR A 429 25.75 11.13 30.15
N LYS A 430 26.15 10.75 28.90
CA LYS A 430 27.56 10.61 28.54
C LYS A 430 28.34 11.93 28.80
N ASN A 431 29.62 11.82 28.99
CA ASN A 431 30.51 12.97 29.02
C ASN A 431 30.86 13.39 27.59
N ARG A 432 30.57 14.64 27.19
CA ARG A 432 30.93 15.23 25.90
C ARG A 432 31.99 16.32 26.10
N SER A 433 33.16 16.15 25.49
CA SER A 433 34.29 17.07 25.60
C SER A 433 34.50 17.97 24.38
N ALA A 434 33.87 17.63 23.25
CA ALA A 434 33.95 18.38 22.01
C ALA A 434 32.74 18.09 21.12
N LEU A 435 32.38 19.04 20.24
CA LEU A 435 31.43 18.81 19.15
C LEU A 435 32.04 17.82 18.14
N LYS A 436 31.33 16.79 17.76
CA LYS A 436 31.85 15.76 16.86
C LYS A 436 31.09 15.75 15.54
N LEU A 437 31.85 15.70 14.43
CA LEU A 437 31.33 15.34 13.13
C LEU A 437 31.04 13.83 13.12
N GLU A 438 29.81 13.44 12.83
CA GLU A 438 29.36 12.04 12.79
C GLU A 438 29.24 11.50 11.38
N ASP A 439 28.81 12.35 10.42
CA ASP A 439 28.59 11.92 9.05
C ASP A 439 28.86 13.06 8.08
N ASN A 440 29.34 12.73 6.88
CA ASN A 440 29.65 13.70 5.84
C ASN A 440 29.39 13.15 4.43
N TYR A 441 28.93 14.04 3.58
CA TYR A 441 28.94 13.83 2.12
C TYR A 441 29.56 15.09 1.46
N PRO A 442 30.47 14.94 0.47
CA PRO A 442 31.08 13.67 0.01
C PRO A 442 31.84 12.94 1.11
N LEU A 443 31.87 11.59 1.03
CA LEU A 443 32.63 10.77 1.98
C LEU A 443 34.15 11.05 1.84
N THR A 444 34.86 10.93 2.93
CA THR A 444 36.30 11.06 2.94
C THR A 444 36.97 10.05 1.98
N ALA A 445 37.84 10.52 1.12
CA ALA A 445 38.52 9.77 0.06
C ALA A 445 37.57 9.20 -1.04
N ALA A 446 36.34 9.64 -1.11
CA ALA A 446 35.40 9.25 -2.19
C ALA A 446 35.99 9.69 -3.56
N THR A 447 35.70 8.88 -4.57
CA THR A 447 36.06 9.18 -5.98
C THR A 447 34.79 9.17 -6.83
N GLY A 448 34.81 9.88 -7.94
CA GLY A 448 33.66 9.93 -8.84
C GLY A 448 32.50 10.78 -8.34
N VAL A 449 32.74 11.65 -7.37
CA VAL A 449 31.69 12.54 -6.82
C VAL A 449 31.08 13.40 -7.91
N THR A 450 29.79 13.56 -7.94
CA THR A 450 29.04 14.40 -8.90
C THR A 450 29.64 15.80 -9.01
N LEU A 451 29.51 16.44 -10.16
CA LEU A 451 29.97 17.83 -10.34
C LEU A 451 29.07 18.86 -9.66
N TYR A 452 27.89 18.44 -9.18
CA TYR A 452 26.92 19.31 -8.53
C TYR A 452 26.52 18.74 -7.15
N PRO A 453 27.51 18.51 -6.25
CA PRO A 453 27.20 17.94 -4.94
C PRO A 453 26.48 18.95 -4.07
N GLN A 454 25.53 18.46 -3.26
CA GLN A 454 25.17 19.14 -2.03
C GLN A 454 26.07 18.61 -0.92
N VAL A 455 26.96 19.43 -0.38
CA VAL A 455 27.77 19.03 0.77
C VAL A 455 26.87 18.92 1.98
N ARG A 456 26.93 17.78 2.69
CA ARG A 456 26.14 17.51 3.90
C ARG A 456 27.05 17.10 5.04
N LEU A 457 26.88 17.71 6.19
CA LEU A 457 27.63 17.41 7.40
C LEU A 457 26.66 17.26 8.56
N TRP A 458 26.78 16.17 9.30
CA TRP A 458 26.01 15.93 10.51
C TRP A 458 26.92 15.88 11.72
N PHE A 459 26.54 16.57 12.78
CA PHE A 459 27.23 16.63 14.05
C PHE A 459 26.35 16.09 15.17
N ASP A 460 27.00 15.68 16.26
CA ASP A 460 26.36 15.08 17.43
C ASP A 460 25.53 16.07 18.28
N ALA A 461 25.35 17.31 17.83
CA ALA A 461 24.49 18.32 18.44
C ALA A 461 24.07 19.41 17.44
N PRO A 462 22.99 20.15 17.71
CA PRO A 462 22.57 21.32 16.94
C PRO A 462 23.67 22.38 16.86
N LEU A 463 23.84 22.93 15.66
CA LEU A 463 24.97 23.79 15.34
C LEU A 463 24.66 25.28 15.60
N ASN A 464 25.68 26.03 16.01
CA ASN A 464 25.64 27.48 15.96
C ASN A 464 25.82 27.93 14.50
N GLN A 465 24.80 28.62 13.96
CA GLN A 465 24.77 28.98 12.54
C GLN A 465 25.94 29.87 12.12
N SER A 466 26.27 30.88 12.93
CA SER A 466 27.33 31.84 12.60
C SER A 466 28.71 31.17 12.51
N THR A 467 29.02 30.30 13.47
CA THR A 467 30.32 29.58 13.47
C THR A 467 30.40 28.53 12.39
N SER A 468 29.29 27.88 12.06
CA SER A 468 29.21 26.88 10.98
C SER A 468 29.38 27.54 9.61
N GLN A 469 28.68 28.64 9.35
CA GLN A 469 28.78 29.39 8.11
C GLN A 469 30.21 29.90 7.86
N ALA A 470 30.87 30.41 8.91
CA ALA A 470 32.24 30.93 8.84
C ALA A 470 33.27 29.82 8.77
N GLY A 471 33.09 28.71 9.50
CA GLY A 471 34.09 27.68 9.74
C GLY A 471 34.00 26.46 8.82
N ILE A 472 32.92 26.26 8.05
CA ILE A 472 32.75 25.09 7.16
C ILE A 472 32.84 25.54 5.72
N ARG A 473 33.77 24.96 4.93
CA ARG A 473 34.06 25.36 3.57
C ARG A 473 34.40 24.15 2.69
N LEU A 474 34.14 24.27 1.40
CA LEU A 474 34.69 23.38 0.37
C LEU A 474 35.88 24.11 -0.27
N LEU A 475 37.02 23.47 -0.26
CA LEU A 475 38.29 24.00 -0.80
C LEU A 475 38.69 23.20 -2.04
N ASP A 476 39.28 23.92 -3.02
CA ASP A 476 39.93 23.30 -4.18
C ASP A 476 41.31 22.71 -3.84
N ASP A 477 42.02 22.20 -4.84
CA ASP A 477 43.36 21.62 -4.69
C ASP A 477 44.44 22.67 -4.35
N GLN A 478 44.15 23.98 -4.55
CA GLN A 478 45.01 25.10 -4.16
C GLN A 478 44.63 25.66 -2.77
N GLY A 479 43.62 25.08 -2.10
CA GLY A 479 43.12 25.54 -0.80
C GLY A 479 42.24 26.78 -0.87
N GLN A 480 41.72 27.16 -2.05
CA GLN A 480 40.84 28.28 -2.20
C GLN A 480 39.40 27.83 -1.93
N PRO A 481 38.61 28.61 -1.17
CA PRO A 481 37.22 28.27 -0.89
C PRO A 481 36.31 28.48 -2.13
N LEU A 482 35.48 27.49 -2.43
CA LEU A 482 34.49 27.62 -3.48
C LEU A 482 33.24 28.36 -2.95
N PRO A 483 32.64 29.25 -3.77
CA PRO A 483 31.50 30.04 -3.36
C PRO A 483 30.24 29.16 -3.26
N LYS A 484 29.50 29.33 -2.18
CA LYS A 484 28.22 28.68 -1.93
C LYS A 484 27.06 29.47 -2.57
N VAL A 485 25.98 28.77 -2.95
CA VAL A 485 24.74 29.37 -3.49
C VAL A 485 23.56 29.16 -2.55
N SER A 486 23.56 28.09 -1.78
CA SER A 486 22.56 27.81 -0.75
C SER A 486 23.22 27.30 0.52
N GLU A 487 22.59 27.54 1.65
CA GLU A 487 22.99 27.03 2.96
C GLU A 487 21.74 26.67 3.75
N GLU A 488 21.71 25.47 4.34
CA GLU A 488 20.57 24.93 5.08
C GLU A 488 21.06 24.35 6.42
N TRP A 489 20.27 24.57 7.47
CA TRP A 489 20.49 23.99 8.80
C TRP A 489 19.38 23.03 9.11
N HIS A 490 19.75 21.82 9.51
CA HIS A 490 18.81 20.75 9.83
C HIS A 490 19.01 20.29 11.27
N GLU A 491 17.95 19.89 11.89
CA GLU A 491 17.97 19.22 13.18
C GLU A 491 17.15 17.94 13.11
N ALA A 492 17.79 16.82 13.47
CA ALA A 492 17.15 15.53 13.50
C ALA A 492 17.79 14.67 14.61
N ASP A 493 16.95 14.12 15.48
CA ASP A 493 17.37 13.21 16.53
C ASP A 493 18.46 13.77 17.44
N GLY A 494 18.39 15.09 17.73
CA GLY A 494 19.36 15.81 18.54
C GLY A 494 20.70 16.09 17.86
N ARG A 495 20.84 15.76 16.57
CA ARG A 495 21.99 16.09 15.72
C ARG A 495 21.76 17.41 14.99
N GLY A 496 22.86 18.07 14.65
CA GLY A 496 22.84 19.26 13.82
C GLY A 496 23.40 18.97 12.42
N GLY A 497 22.62 19.27 11.39
CA GLY A 497 23.00 19.16 10.00
C GLY A 497 23.33 20.54 9.41
N TYR A 498 24.40 20.61 8.62
CA TYR A 498 24.71 21.78 7.80
C TYR A 498 24.96 21.36 6.37
N PHE A 499 24.08 21.82 5.47
CA PHE A 499 24.09 21.46 4.06
C PHE A 499 24.31 22.71 3.21
N PHE A 500 25.04 22.58 2.10
CA PHE A 500 25.18 23.67 1.16
C PHE A 500 25.47 23.19 -0.25
N GLU A 501 25.08 24.02 -1.22
CA GLU A 501 25.36 23.81 -2.65
C GLU A 501 26.34 24.88 -3.16
N LEU A 502 27.04 24.57 -4.24
CA LEU A 502 28.00 25.45 -4.86
C LEU A 502 27.37 26.30 -5.97
N SER A 503 27.82 27.51 -6.14
CA SER A 503 27.40 28.41 -7.23
C SER A 503 27.87 27.96 -8.62
N GLN A 504 28.90 27.11 -8.70
CA GLN A 504 29.47 26.57 -9.93
C GLN A 504 29.76 25.09 -9.80
N PRO A 505 29.68 24.31 -10.90
CA PRO A 505 30.05 22.91 -10.87
C PRO A 505 31.50 22.69 -10.53
N LEU A 506 31.80 21.54 -9.94
CA LEU A 506 33.19 21.07 -9.79
C LEU A 506 33.84 20.79 -11.16
N ALA A 507 35.14 20.97 -11.27
CA ALA A 507 35.88 20.54 -12.45
C ALA A 507 36.06 19.01 -12.46
N LEU A 508 36.18 18.42 -13.65
CA LEU A 508 36.39 16.98 -13.83
C LEU A 508 37.76 16.53 -13.29
N ASN A 509 37.76 15.36 -12.66
CA ASN A 509 38.96 14.67 -12.18
C ASN A 509 39.88 15.57 -11.34
N ARG A 510 39.28 16.32 -10.40
CA ARG A 510 40.02 17.23 -9.49
C ARG A 510 39.80 16.79 -8.04
N GLN A 511 40.83 17.06 -7.24
CA GLN A 511 40.76 16.88 -5.80
C GLN A 511 40.14 18.12 -5.13
N TYR A 512 39.28 17.87 -4.18
CA TYR A 512 38.65 18.86 -3.31
C TYR A 512 38.67 18.36 -1.88
N ARG A 513 38.43 19.24 -0.93
CA ARG A 513 38.23 18.84 0.46
C ARG A 513 37.18 19.70 1.16
N VAL A 514 36.32 19.08 1.92
CA VAL A 514 35.47 19.78 2.90
C VAL A 514 36.31 20.03 4.14
N SER A 515 36.38 21.27 4.58
CA SER A 515 37.13 21.68 5.78
C SER A 515 36.21 22.21 6.83
N VAL A 516 36.31 21.65 8.07
CA VAL A 516 35.57 22.10 9.27
C VAL A 516 36.60 22.68 10.23
N SER A 517 36.50 23.97 10.51
CA SER A 517 37.41 24.67 11.43
C SER A 517 37.18 24.22 12.89
N SER A 518 38.28 24.23 13.67
CA SER A 518 38.22 24.03 15.12
C SER A 518 37.33 25.01 15.89
N SER A 519 36.96 26.11 15.26
CA SER A 519 36.08 27.16 15.83
C SER A 519 34.60 26.93 15.62
N VAL A 520 34.20 25.89 14.89
CA VAL A 520 32.78 25.53 14.72
C VAL A 520 32.24 25.06 16.06
N THR A 521 31.13 25.61 16.49
CA THR A 521 30.50 25.29 17.79
C THR A 521 29.08 24.79 17.64
N ASP A 522 28.64 24.07 18.62
CA ASP A 522 27.18 23.84 18.84
C ASP A 522 26.51 25.07 19.43
N ILE A 523 25.20 24.99 19.62
CA ILE A 523 24.39 26.04 20.22
C ILE A 523 24.75 26.33 21.70
N THR A 524 25.46 25.42 22.39
CA THR A 524 25.94 25.59 23.77
C THR A 524 27.33 26.23 23.82
N GLY A 525 27.97 26.45 22.68
CA GLY A 525 29.32 26.99 22.56
C GLY A 525 30.44 25.96 22.62
N LEU A 526 30.15 24.67 22.68
CA LEU A 526 31.16 23.61 22.67
C LEU A 526 31.69 23.44 21.24
N SER A 527 33.01 23.63 21.08
CA SER A 527 33.67 23.60 19.76
C SER A 527 34.10 22.19 19.33
N THR A 528 34.40 22.04 18.04
CA THR A 528 35.05 20.84 17.52
C THR A 528 36.46 20.62 18.07
N GLY A 529 37.13 21.71 18.52
CA GLY A 529 38.44 21.66 19.13
C GLY A 529 39.57 21.38 18.16
N GLN A 530 39.32 20.73 17.05
CA GLN A 530 40.25 20.39 15.99
C GLN A 530 39.66 20.66 14.61
N THR A 531 40.51 21.03 13.66
CA THR A 531 40.10 21.15 12.25
C THR A 531 40.01 19.75 11.64
N ALA A 532 38.91 19.47 10.99
CA ALA A 532 38.71 18.23 10.22
C ALA A 532 38.73 18.53 8.73
N GLU A 533 39.35 17.65 7.95
CA GLU A 533 39.42 17.75 6.49
C GLU A 533 38.97 16.43 5.86
N MET A 534 38.04 16.50 4.93
CA MET A 534 37.46 15.36 4.21
C MET A 534 37.77 15.52 2.71
N PRO A 535 38.94 15.01 2.23
CA PRO A 535 39.29 15.03 0.82
C PRO A 535 38.44 14.08 -0.02
N PHE A 536 38.17 14.47 -1.27
CA PHE A 536 37.47 13.63 -2.24
C PHE A 536 37.91 14.02 -3.67
N THR A 537 37.54 13.19 -4.67
CA THR A 537 37.83 13.45 -6.08
C THR A 537 36.52 13.46 -6.88
N SER A 538 36.35 14.49 -7.70
CA SER A 538 35.22 14.62 -8.60
C SER A 538 35.23 13.56 -9.71
N ARG A 539 34.11 13.34 -10.36
CA ARG A 539 33.96 12.37 -11.46
C ARG A 539 34.94 12.65 -12.62
N THR A 540 35.35 11.60 -13.31
CA THR A 540 36.36 11.65 -14.39
C THR A 540 35.74 11.89 -15.76
N LYS A 541 34.44 11.59 -15.96
CA LYS A 541 33.76 11.72 -17.25
C LYS A 541 32.76 12.88 -17.22
N SER A 542 32.69 13.63 -18.31
CA SER A 542 31.62 14.60 -18.52
C SER A 542 30.24 13.91 -18.53
N TYR A 543 29.19 14.70 -18.32
CA TYR A 543 27.85 14.21 -18.53
C TYR A 543 27.52 14.07 -20.00
N GLU A 544 26.75 13.06 -20.32
CA GLU A 544 26.22 12.87 -21.67
C GLU A 544 25.22 14.00 -21.99
N THR A 545 25.12 14.35 -23.29
CA THR A 545 24.17 15.32 -23.80
C THR A 545 23.20 14.60 -24.74
N GLY A 546 21.96 15.02 -24.75
CA GLY A 546 20.92 14.38 -25.55
C GLY A 546 19.71 15.28 -25.82
N THR A 547 18.69 14.72 -26.45
CA THR A 547 17.41 15.40 -26.65
C THR A 547 16.60 15.30 -25.37
N THR A 548 16.08 16.45 -24.90
CA THR A 548 15.17 16.49 -23.76
C THR A 548 13.83 15.89 -24.13
N VAL A 549 13.40 14.86 -23.39
CA VAL A 549 12.10 14.23 -23.53
C VAL A 549 11.09 14.86 -22.57
N GLU A 550 11.55 15.22 -21.37
CA GLU A 550 10.74 15.81 -20.30
C GLU A 550 11.56 16.86 -19.54
N SER A 551 10.97 18.03 -19.29
CA SER A 551 11.58 19.12 -18.52
C SER A 551 11.17 19.17 -17.06
N TYR A 552 10.03 18.58 -16.71
CA TYR A 552 9.34 18.69 -15.41
C TYR A 552 8.93 20.12 -15.03
N ASP A 553 8.91 21.05 -15.99
CA ASP A 553 8.40 22.41 -15.75
C ASP A 553 6.90 22.40 -15.45
N ASN A 554 6.16 21.45 -16.04
CA ASN A 554 4.76 21.15 -15.82
C ASN A 554 4.60 19.65 -15.57
N ILE A 555 3.96 19.28 -14.48
CA ILE A 555 3.74 17.88 -14.10
C ILE A 555 2.27 17.44 -14.19
N SER A 556 1.42 18.18 -14.92
CA SER A 556 -0.02 17.86 -15.04
C SER A 556 -0.31 16.48 -15.64
N ASP A 557 0.65 15.92 -16.38
CA ASP A 557 0.55 14.61 -17.01
C ASP A 557 1.11 13.47 -16.12
N PHE A 558 1.53 13.81 -14.91
CA PHE A 558 2.00 12.84 -13.95
C PHE A 558 0.94 12.54 -12.91
N TRP A 559 0.79 11.29 -12.56
CA TRP A 559 0.01 10.92 -11.39
C TRP A 559 0.77 11.24 -10.11
N ASP A 560 0.04 11.75 -9.13
CA ASP A 560 0.53 11.74 -7.76
C ASP A 560 0.81 10.28 -7.34
N PRO A 561 1.87 9.99 -6.60
CA PRO A 561 2.21 8.61 -6.23
C PRO A 561 1.05 7.81 -5.63
N ASP A 562 0.16 8.44 -4.87
CA ASP A 562 -0.99 7.80 -4.26
C ASP A 562 -2.08 7.36 -5.27
N ALA A 563 -2.09 7.94 -6.47
CA ALA A 563 -3.00 7.53 -7.56
C ALA A 563 -2.48 6.31 -8.34
N SER A 564 -1.26 5.86 -8.08
CA SER A 564 -0.67 4.69 -8.76
C SER A 564 -0.91 3.42 -7.96
N GLY A 565 -1.60 2.44 -8.52
CA GLY A 565 -1.78 1.11 -7.90
C GLY A 565 -0.48 0.35 -7.63
N SER A 566 0.65 0.75 -8.24
CA SER A 566 1.97 0.19 -7.96
C SER A 566 2.71 0.89 -6.81
N THR A 567 2.20 2.02 -6.29
CA THR A 567 2.71 2.64 -5.08
C THR A 567 2.15 1.91 -3.87
N VAL A 568 3.04 1.37 -3.02
CA VAL A 568 2.65 0.57 -1.85
C VAL A 568 3.58 0.84 -0.67
N GLY A 569 3.05 0.69 0.54
CA GLY A 569 3.83 0.88 1.76
C GLY A 569 4.25 2.34 2.01
N THR A 570 3.52 3.31 1.46
CA THR A 570 3.75 4.76 1.64
C THR A 570 2.68 5.39 2.52
N ASP A 571 3.01 6.50 3.16
CA ASP A 571 2.07 7.41 3.82
C ASP A 571 1.58 8.42 2.78
N ASN A 572 0.39 8.23 2.26
CA ASN A 572 -0.13 9.02 1.14
C ASN A 572 -0.22 10.52 1.39
N PRO A 573 -0.75 11.01 2.53
CA PRO A 573 -0.77 12.44 2.82
C PRO A 573 0.62 13.11 2.83
N LEU A 574 1.66 12.32 3.10
CA LEU A 574 3.05 12.79 3.18
C LEU A 574 3.89 12.41 1.95
N THR A 575 3.30 11.69 0.99
CA THR A 575 3.96 11.25 -0.24
C THR A 575 3.33 11.99 -1.41
N THR A 576 4.05 12.96 -1.98
CA THR A 576 3.52 13.85 -3.01
C THR A 576 4.54 14.10 -4.12
N PHE A 577 4.04 14.35 -5.33
CA PHE A 577 4.85 14.78 -6.46
C PHE A 577 4.39 16.14 -6.97
N ILE A 578 5.26 17.15 -6.89
CA ILE A 578 4.92 18.53 -7.22
C ILE A 578 5.96 19.17 -8.15
N ALA A 579 5.57 20.17 -8.94
CA ALA A 579 6.51 21.04 -9.61
C ALA A 579 7.10 22.02 -8.59
N SER A 580 8.44 22.07 -8.47
CA SER A 580 9.13 22.91 -7.50
C SER A 580 10.19 23.78 -8.14
N PRO A 581 10.23 25.09 -7.86
CA PRO A 581 11.29 25.98 -8.31
C PRO A 581 12.53 25.99 -7.42
N GLU A 582 12.47 25.31 -6.26
CA GLU A 582 13.51 25.39 -5.21
C GLU A 582 14.84 24.83 -5.67
N ARG A 583 14.83 23.66 -6.34
CA ARG A 583 16.02 23.02 -6.91
C ARG A 583 15.73 22.61 -8.34
N LYS A 584 16.50 23.09 -9.28
CA LYS A 584 16.34 22.82 -10.72
C LYS A 584 17.66 22.82 -11.45
N ARG A 585 17.74 22.03 -12.52
CA ARG A 585 18.90 22.01 -13.43
C ARG A 585 18.71 22.91 -14.64
N SER A 586 17.48 23.06 -15.11
CA SER A 586 17.10 23.89 -16.25
C SER A 586 15.64 24.29 -16.09
N GLY A 587 15.12 25.14 -16.95
CA GLY A 587 13.72 25.54 -16.95
C GLY A 587 13.29 26.35 -15.72
N SER A 588 12.00 26.31 -15.45
CA SER A 588 11.36 27.05 -14.34
C SER A 588 11.24 26.22 -13.07
N ASN A 589 11.01 24.90 -13.21
CA ASN A 589 10.78 23.95 -12.12
C ASN A 589 11.58 22.67 -12.31
N ALA A 590 11.56 21.83 -11.30
CA ALA A 590 11.85 20.39 -11.36
C ALA A 590 10.71 19.62 -10.71
N GLY A 591 10.58 18.33 -11.02
CA GLY A 591 9.68 17.43 -10.32
C GLY A 591 10.25 17.11 -8.94
N ARG A 592 9.55 17.52 -7.86
CA ARG A 592 9.92 17.18 -6.48
C ARG A 592 9.04 16.05 -5.99
N LEU A 593 9.66 14.95 -5.61
CA LEU A 593 9.03 13.80 -4.98
C LEU A 593 9.37 13.78 -3.49
N ASP A 594 8.40 14.08 -2.65
CA ASP A 594 8.48 13.81 -1.21
C ASP A 594 7.85 12.46 -0.94
N TYR A 595 8.52 11.57 -0.22
CA TYR A 595 7.99 10.25 0.09
C TYR A 595 8.23 9.84 1.54
N VAL A 596 7.28 9.07 2.08
CA VAL A 596 7.36 8.49 3.42
C VAL A 596 6.92 7.04 3.36
N PHE A 597 7.82 6.10 3.68
CA PHE A 597 7.51 4.68 3.80
C PHE A 597 7.02 4.32 5.20
N THR A 598 5.99 3.50 5.29
CA THR A 598 5.38 3.05 6.55
C THR A 598 5.97 1.75 7.08
N GLY A 599 6.47 0.89 6.20
CA GLY A 599 7.09 -0.41 6.50
C GLY A 599 8.56 -0.33 6.91
N ALA A 600 9.17 -1.50 7.13
CA ALA A 600 10.61 -1.65 7.37
C ALA A 600 11.40 -1.76 6.06
N ASP A 601 10.82 -2.36 5.02
CA ASP A 601 11.40 -2.55 3.68
C ASP A 601 10.28 -2.82 2.67
N GLY A 602 10.63 -2.95 1.39
CA GLY A 602 9.73 -3.39 0.34
C GLY A 602 8.75 -2.33 -0.16
N GLY A 603 8.71 -1.14 0.45
CA GLY A 603 7.86 -0.04 -0.01
C GLY A 603 8.25 0.42 -1.43
N VAL A 604 7.27 0.79 -2.24
CA VAL A 604 7.43 1.28 -3.61
C VAL A 604 6.70 2.60 -3.74
N CYS A 605 7.43 3.64 -4.19
CA CYS A 605 6.87 4.94 -4.52
C CYS A 605 7.08 5.21 -6.01
N ARG A 606 5.98 5.27 -6.78
CA ARG A 606 6.01 5.39 -8.23
C ARG A 606 5.44 6.72 -8.69
N VAL A 607 6.22 7.46 -9.46
CA VAL A 607 5.77 8.63 -10.24
C VAL A 607 5.51 8.17 -11.67
N PHE A 608 4.26 8.23 -12.14
CA PHE A 608 3.82 7.71 -13.42
C PHE A 608 3.49 8.83 -14.41
N ASP A 609 4.16 8.82 -15.58
CA ASP A 609 3.86 9.70 -16.72
C ASP A 609 2.78 9.07 -17.61
N THR A 610 1.60 9.67 -17.66
CA THR A 610 0.47 9.16 -18.44
C THR A 610 0.67 9.24 -19.96
N ARG A 611 1.57 10.13 -20.43
CA ARG A 611 1.89 10.30 -21.85
C ARG A 611 2.71 9.15 -22.40
N LYS A 612 3.54 8.52 -21.55
CA LYS A 612 4.43 7.42 -21.94
C LYS A 612 5.26 7.79 -23.18
N PRO A 613 6.08 8.85 -23.11
CA PRO A 613 6.79 9.34 -24.29
C PRO A 613 7.70 8.26 -24.88
N SER A 614 7.71 8.17 -26.22
CA SER A 614 8.66 7.31 -26.93
C SER A 614 10.07 7.86 -26.78
N ILE A 615 11.01 6.98 -26.38
CA ILE A 615 12.43 7.27 -26.25
C ILE A 615 13.26 6.60 -27.37
N GLY A 616 12.58 5.94 -28.33
CA GLY A 616 13.19 5.30 -29.50
C GLY A 616 13.51 3.81 -29.31
N SER A 617 14.15 3.24 -30.32
CA SER A 617 14.39 1.78 -30.41
C SER A 617 15.88 1.39 -30.55
N SER A 618 16.78 2.35 -30.73
CA SER A 618 18.20 2.03 -31.00
C SER A 618 18.93 1.56 -29.75
N ALA A 619 19.47 0.33 -29.80
CA ALA A 619 20.22 -0.27 -28.69
C ALA A 619 21.49 0.50 -28.30
N SER A 620 22.00 1.38 -29.15
CA SER A 620 23.19 2.22 -28.86
C SER A 620 22.85 3.51 -28.11
N ASN A 621 21.55 3.82 -27.92
CA ASN A 621 21.13 5.01 -27.19
C ASN A 621 21.27 4.82 -25.67
N LEU A 622 21.36 5.97 -24.99
CA LEU A 622 21.25 6.06 -23.53
C LEU A 622 19.97 6.80 -23.18
N PHE A 623 19.33 6.39 -22.11
CA PHE A 623 18.29 7.15 -21.43
C PHE A 623 18.81 7.64 -20.10
N GLY A 624 18.52 8.88 -19.73
CA GLY A 624 19.00 9.42 -18.46
C GLY A 624 18.07 10.48 -17.90
N ILE A 625 18.03 10.56 -16.58
CA ILE A 625 17.32 11.59 -15.83
C ILE A 625 18.31 12.28 -14.88
N TRP A 626 18.24 13.62 -14.82
CA TRP A 626 18.90 14.38 -13.76
C TRP A 626 18.14 14.16 -12.45
N VAL A 627 18.80 13.56 -11.47
CA VAL A 627 18.22 13.26 -10.17
C VAL A 627 19.00 14.00 -9.09
N PHE A 628 18.29 14.71 -8.22
CA PHE A 628 18.86 15.27 -7.00
C PHE A 628 18.79 14.18 -5.92
N GLY A 629 19.92 13.57 -5.60
CA GLY A 629 19.99 12.49 -4.62
C GLY A 629 19.79 13.00 -3.19
N ASP A 630 19.14 12.19 -2.38
CA ASP A 630 18.76 12.50 -1.00
C ASP A 630 19.53 11.74 0.08
N MET A 631 20.48 10.87 -0.29
CA MET A 631 21.23 10.00 0.63
C MET A 631 20.34 8.96 1.36
N SER A 632 19.17 8.64 0.81
CA SER A 632 18.22 7.76 1.48
C SER A 632 18.62 6.29 1.48
N MET A 633 19.61 5.88 0.69
CA MET A 633 20.01 4.48 0.50
C MET A 633 18.88 3.58 -0.07
N ASN A 634 17.83 4.18 -0.61
CA ASN A 634 16.77 3.49 -1.36
C ASN A 634 17.20 3.25 -2.81
N LEU A 635 16.53 2.36 -3.52
CA LEU A 635 16.83 2.06 -4.92
C LEU A 635 16.09 3.02 -5.85
N LEU A 636 16.79 3.52 -6.86
CA LEU A 636 16.23 4.25 -7.98
C LEU A 636 16.00 3.29 -9.14
N GLU A 637 14.77 3.27 -9.68
CA GLU A 637 14.39 2.47 -10.84
C GLU A 637 13.77 3.35 -11.93
N TYR A 638 13.95 2.96 -13.21
CA TYR A 638 13.20 3.49 -14.34
C TYR A 638 12.35 2.38 -14.94
N TRP A 639 11.07 2.67 -15.17
CA TRP A 639 10.15 1.70 -15.76
C TRP A 639 9.73 2.11 -17.17
N PHE A 640 9.64 1.11 -18.05
CA PHE A 640 9.37 1.29 -19.47
C PHE A 640 8.35 0.29 -19.97
N TYR A 641 7.61 0.66 -21.00
CA TYR A 641 6.90 -0.30 -21.85
C TYR A 641 7.71 -0.57 -23.13
N SER A 642 7.62 -1.77 -23.68
CA SER A 642 7.98 -2.11 -25.06
C SER A 642 6.74 -2.31 -25.90
N SER A 643 6.93 -2.56 -27.20
CA SER A 643 5.82 -2.95 -28.11
C SER A 643 5.09 -4.17 -27.53
N GLY A 644 3.76 -4.05 -27.33
CA GLY A 644 2.92 -5.08 -26.73
C GLY A 644 2.61 -4.87 -25.24
N SER A 645 2.91 -3.69 -24.68
CA SER A 645 2.59 -3.30 -23.28
C SER A 645 3.29 -4.13 -22.20
N THR A 646 4.39 -4.80 -22.52
CA THR A 646 5.21 -5.48 -21.51
C THR A 646 5.98 -4.46 -20.69
N ASN A 647 5.84 -4.51 -19.37
CA ASN A 647 6.55 -3.66 -18.43
C ASN A 647 8.00 -4.14 -18.26
N HIS A 648 8.93 -3.22 -18.28
CA HIS A 648 10.35 -3.46 -18.05
C HIS A 648 10.85 -2.56 -16.93
N ILE A 649 11.30 -3.17 -15.84
CA ILE A 649 11.87 -2.50 -14.67
C ILE A 649 13.38 -2.54 -14.80
N VAL A 650 14.01 -1.38 -14.73
CA VAL A 650 15.48 -1.27 -14.80
C VAL A 650 15.97 -0.61 -13.51
N TYR A 651 16.75 -1.34 -12.74
CA TYR A 651 17.52 -0.78 -11.65
C TYR A 651 18.57 0.20 -12.19
N VAL A 652 18.63 1.38 -11.60
CA VAL A 652 19.51 2.46 -12.04
C VAL A 652 20.67 2.64 -11.08
N ASP A 653 20.37 2.92 -9.81
CA ASP A 653 21.37 3.18 -8.78
C ASP A 653 20.77 3.11 -7.38
N THR A 654 21.61 3.08 -6.35
CA THR A 654 21.22 3.35 -4.96
C THR A 654 21.37 4.84 -4.69
N LEU A 655 20.40 5.45 -4.00
CA LEU A 655 20.43 6.87 -3.64
C LEU A 655 21.45 7.14 -2.51
N ASP A 656 22.73 6.95 -2.81
CA ASP A 656 23.87 7.12 -1.89
C ASP A 656 24.67 8.42 -2.14
N TRP A 657 24.08 9.35 -2.90
CA TRP A 657 24.67 10.65 -3.17
C TRP A 657 23.74 11.79 -2.78
N ALA A 658 24.29 12.99 -2.61
CA ALA A 658 23.55 14.23 -2.43
C ALA A 658 23.90 15.24 -3.52
N GLY A 659 22.88 15.93 -4.06
CA GLY A 659 23.03 16.88 -5.16
C GLY A 659 22.64 16.30 -6.51
N TRP A 660 22.75 17.11 -7.57
CA TRP A 660 22.37 16.70 -8.92
C TRP A 660 23.36 15.74 -9.57
N ASP A 661 22.88 14.63 -10.08
CA ASP A 661 23.65 13.71 -10.94
C ASP A 661 22.77 13.21 -12.09
N LEU A 662 23.38 13.01 -13.27
CA LEU A 662 22.70 12.42 -14.43
C LEU A 662 22.85 10.90 -14.36
N LYS A 663 21.78 10.23 -14.05
CA LYS A 663 21.74 8.78 -13.98
C LYS A 663 21.28 8.19 -15.31
N THR A 664 22.20 7.56 -16.01
CA THR A 664 21.95 7.01 -17.35
C THR A 664 21.96 5.49 -17.37
N ILE A 665 21.11 4.93 -18.23
CA ILE A 665 21.11 3.50 -18.54
C ILE A 665 21.22 3.30 -20.06
N PRO A 666 21.91 2.26 -20.54
CA PRO A 666 21.90 1.92 -21.96
C PRO A 666 20.55 1.27 -22.33
N PHE A 667 20.06 1.55 -23.54
CA PHE A 667 18.84 0.92 -24.04
C PHE A 667 18.92 -0.61 -24.10
N SER A 668 20.11 -1.18 -24.18
CA SER A 668 20.34 -2.62 -24.09
C SER A 668 19.93 -3.23 -22.75
N SER A 669 19.82 -2.44 -21.69
CA SER A 669 19.31 -2.88 -20.39
C SER A 669 17.77 -2.85 -20.30
N ILE A 670 17.09 -2.19 -21.25
CA ILE A 670 15.64 -2.18 -21.33
C ILE A 670 15.21 -3.37 -22.21
N GLY A 671 14.51 -4.33 -21.64
CA GLY A 671 14.04 -5.52 -22.36
C GLY A 671 13.10 -5.20 -23.54
N GLY A 672 12.69 -6.24 -24.28
CA GLY A 672 11.75 -6.13 -25.39
C GLY A 672 12.35 -5.70 -26.71
N SER A 673 11.52 -5.43 -27.71
CA SER A 673 11.86 -4.98 -29.06
C SER A 673 11.00 -3.78 -29.49
N GLY A 674 11.43 -3.06 -30.53
CA GLY A 674 10.74 -1.87 -31.01
C GLY A 674 10.98 -0.62 -30.16
N ASP A 675 10.07 0.33 -30.23
CA ASP A 675 10.13 1.56 -29.43
C ASP A 675 9.99 1.25 -27.94
N ARG A 676 10.75 1.98 -27.13
CA ARG A 676 10.62 2.00 -25.67
C ARG A 676 9.83 3.23 -25.27
N LEU A 677 8.84 3.04 -24.42
CA LEU A 677 8.03 4.11 -23.86
C LEU A 677 8.41 4.27 -22.40
N TYR A 678 9.04 5.38 -22.07
CA TYR A 678 9.30 5.70 -20.66
C TYR A 678 7.97 6.04 -19.96
N HIS A 679 7.77 5.55 -18.73
CA HIS A 679 6.55 5.88 -18.01
C HIS A 679 6.71 6.11 -16.51
N SER A 680 7.80 5.71 -15.87
CA SER A 680 7.92 5.96 -14.42
C SER A 680 9.34 6.12 -13.91
N VAL A 681 9.48 6.99 -12.93
CA VAL A 681 10.55 6.95 -11.91
C VAL A 681 9.97 6.27 -10.67
N VAL A 682 10.76 5.39 -10.08
CA VAL A 682 10.35 4.65 -8.88
C VAL A 682 11.46 4.70 -7.84
N ILE A 683 11.05 4.95 -6.60
CA ILE A 683 11.89 4.75 -5.42
C ILE A 683 11.41 3.49 -4.72
N ARG A 684 12.31 2.51 -4.55
CA ARG A 684 12.03 1.28 -3.83
C ARG A 684 12.77 1.27 -2.50
N GLN A 685 12.03 1.08 -1.42
CA GLN A 685 12.59 1.00 -0.08
C GLN A 685 13.50 -0.21 0.09
N THR A 686 14.65 -0.01 0.74
CA THR A 686 15.55 -1.08 1.18
C THR A 686 15.52 -1.21 2.70
N GLN A 687 16.05 -2.33 3.23
CA GLN A 687 16.14 -2.55 4.68
C GLN A 687 17.01 -1.49 5.40
N VAL A 688 18.01 -0.94 4.71
CA VAL A 688 18.88 0.12 5.22
C VAL A 688 18.44 1.52 4.75
N GLY A 689 17.44 1.58 3.89
CA GLY A 689 16.96 2.82 3.30
C GLY A 689 16.20 3.69 4.29
N ALA A 690 16.37 5.00 4.17
CA ALA A 690 15.61 5.96 4.95
C ALA A 690 14.11 5.84 4.64
N LYS A 691 13.27 5.94 5.67
CA LYS A 691 11.81 5.92 5.50
C LYS A 691 11.28 7.20 4.85
N LYS A 692 12.04 8.28 4.89
CA LYS A 692 11.66 9.58 4.32
C LYS A 692 12.74 10.06 3.39
N GLY A 693 12.33 10.66 2.27
CA GLY A 693 13.22 11.30 1.32
C GLY A 693 12.51 12.36 0.49
N THR A 694 13.34 13.14 -0.23
CA THR A 694 12.85 14.22 -1.15
C THR A 694 13.68 14.21 -2.41
#